data_70e4e426d8368cdf99f7c3ecdcd235ae
#
_entry.id   70e4e426d8368cdf99f7c3ecdcd235ae
#
_cell.length_a   1.000
_cell.length_b   1.000
_cell.length_c   1.000
_cell.angle_alpha   90.00
_cell.angle_beta   90.00
_cell.angle_gamma   90.00
#
_symmetry.space_group_name_H-M   'P 1'
#
loop_
_entity.id
_entity.type
_entity.pdbx_description
1 polymer ?
#
loop_
_entity_poly.entity_id
_entity_poly.type
_entity_poly.pdbx_seq_one_letter_code
_entity_poly.pdbx_strand_id
1 'polypeptide(L)'
;MINISTYAQEKGNIKGTVVSHNQEKLAGTTVTLNNNLFKTVSDNNGYFLLENIESGKYLITLQYKNSITKDSIVIPANQTVIKDFMLFDDNNETLDAVVINTNKNIRSSSSLRTAANLLDVPQNIQVVDKGLMDDQISMTMSDAIAQNVSGVRSVLHQEQASAGIYVRGYGASNLRNGMDISGSFGPIREDNTFIERVEFVKGPAGFMMGNTQPGGFYNIVTKKPMGTNKTTVKTILGSYNLYRAEVDVDTKLTKDEKLLFRINGMATKASSFQLYNKNNYLSLAPSLKYNISDDTNITFEYIFNSNEFEGGFSKYAYSKNEFKELPRKFTFTDPIIDPTMIKEHNVFINLNHRLSDDWNLTAKLGYVEATMEGESLYSIYNSIDDKGNVQRALSVNDAYNSAKVGQVYMNGKFKITDQIKNNVLFGLDMGQKEHMADWSEVADDKGVIIPVGPLFNIYNPVYGKLTKKDIPTYDRSHSLRERAAGNIQEYSYISLYVQDEFLLLDEKLRLGLGVRYTSTEKTTSASKGDVVKNQAYTPRFSITYNISPSFSAYALYDQSFQEQVGQLENNKTADPSKGTNKEFGLKKTWFEKKLFTSLAFYQVDKTNILTPRDASANNQIMVQSGKATSKGIEFDLNGQITDGLTLTMNYAYTDAKITEDNNPAKKGQLLPGTAKHSTNAWLTYRVQSGTFEGLGFSLGYQYQKDRSQAPVQAKKFLPDDYFTLDGGVSYKKNNYAFNLIVNNITDRYNYVGHFPGAWGYTHYGWRATTPLSFKLSLAYTF
;
A
#
# COMPACT_ATOMS: atom_id res chain seq x y z
N MET A 1 -11.66 -60.41 52.67
CA MET A 1 -12.19 -59.02 52.68
C MET A 1 -11.27 -58.13 51.88
N ILE A 2 -11.71 -57.72 50.71
CA ILE A 2 -10.95 -56.80 49.83
C ILE A 2 -11.37 -55.40 50.29
N ASN A 3 -10.45 -54.63 50.91
CA ASN A 3 -10.65 -53.22 51.23
C ASN A 3 -10.56 -52.43 49.94
N ILE A 4 -11.68 -51.98 49.41
CA ILE A 4 -11.74 -50.97 48.34
C ILE A 4 -11.64 -49.61 49.05
N SER A 5 -10.44 -49.00 49.02
CA SER A 5 -10.26 -47.62 49.40
C SER A 5 -10.82 -46.71 48.27
N THR A 6 -12.00 -46.17 48.50
CA THR A 6 -12.54 -45.11 47.68
C THR A 6 -11.70 -43.85 47.92
N TYR A 7 -10.81 -43.49 47.00
CA TYR A 7 -10.20 -42.15 46.98
C TYR A 7 -11.29 -41.13 46.65
N ALA A 8 -11.71 -40.36 47.62
CA ALA A 8 -12.52 -39.17 47.38
C ALA A 8 -11.68 -38.21 46.51
N GLN A 9 -12.11 -37.98 45.31
CA GLN A 9 -11.46 -37.05 44.40
C GLN A 9 -11.58 -35.64 45.01
N GLU A 10 -10.43 -35.01 45.33
CA GLU A 10 -10.38 -33.71 45.96
C GLU A 10 -10.82 -32.62 44.95
N LYS A 11 -11.70 -31.72 45.37
CA LYS A 11 -12.34 -30.70 44.55
C LYS A 11 -11.78 -29.33 44.85
N GLY A 12 -11.74 -28.45 43.84
CA GLY A 12 -11.40 -27.03 43.95
C GLY A 12 -12.45 -26.15 43.31
N ASN A 13 -12.24 -24.85 43.34
CA ASN A 13 -13.14 -23.85 42.77
C ASN A 13 -12.39 -22.89 41.84
N ILE A 14 -13.10 -22.23 40.96
CA ILE A 14 -12.60 -21.06 40.20
C ILE A 14 -13.62 -19.93 40.32
N LYS A 15 -13.13 -18.71 40.57
CA LYS A 15 -13.91 -17.47 40.49
C LYS A 15 -13.11 -16.35 39.85
N GLY A 16 -13.82 -15.34 39.35
CA GLY A 16 -13.18 -14.16 38.75
C GLY A 16 -14.21 -13.20 38.20
N THR A 17 -13.74 -12.16 37.58
CA THR A 17 -14.56 -11.18 36.86
C THR A 17 -14.27 -11.22 35.37
N VAL A 18 -15.32 -10.99 34.60
CA VAL A 18 -15.21 -10.82 33.13
C VAL A 18 -15.51 -9.37 32.81
N VAL A 19 -14.56 -8.73 32.15
CA VAL A 19 -14.68 -7.34 31.75
C VAL A 19 -14.45 -7.22 30.23
N SER A 20 -15.03 -6.17 29.64
CA SER A 20 -14.69 -5.79 28.28
C SER A 20 -13.31 -5.18 28.20
N HIS A 21 -12.80 -4.97 26.99
CA HIS A 21 -11.60 -4.17 26.76
C HIS A 21 -11.65 -2.77 27.40
N ASN A 22 -12.85 -2.18 27.54
CA ASN A 22 -13.07 -0.86 28.15
C ASN A 22 -13.29 -0.94 29.68
N GLN A 23 -12.94 -2.04 30.33
CA GLN A 23 -13.15 -2.28 31.76
C GLN A 23 -14.64 -2.34 32.19
N GLU A 24 -15.57 -2.42 31.23
CA GLU A 24 -16.98 -2.60 31.54
C GLU A 24 -17.26 -4.01 32.02
N LYS A 25 -18.08 -4.16 33.04
CA LYS A 25 -18.48 -5.45 33.58
C LYS A 25 -19.39 -6.19 32.60
N LEU A 26 -18.98 -7.38 32.17
CA LEU A 26 -19.72 -8.16 31.18
C LEU A 26 -20.67 -9.14 31.86
N ALA A 27 -21.91 -8.68 32.12
CA ALA A 27 -22.99 -9.55 32.62
C ALA A 27 -23.46 -10.50 31.51
N GLY A 28 -23.82 -11.73 31.89
CA GLY A 28 -24.33 -12.71 30.93
C GLY A 28 -23.26 -13.46 30.14
N THR A 29 -21.97 -13.31 30.48
CA THR A 29 -20.88 -14.11 29.87
C THR A 29 -20.99 -15.56 30.32
N THR A 30 -21.12 -16.48 29.36
CA THR A 30 -21.10 -17.92 29.63
C THR A 30 -19.66 -18.37 29.85
N VAL A 31 -19.37 -19.00 30.99
CA VAL A 31 -18.08 -19.57 31.37
C VAL A 31 -18.20 -21.08 31.45
N THR A 32 -17.40 -21.81 30.67
CA THR A 32 -17.43 -23.28 30.61
C THR A 32 -16.03 -23.88 30.76
N LEU A 33 -15.95 -25.07 31.35
CA LEU A 33 -14.74 -25.89 31.42
C LEU A 33 -14.90 -27.13 30.55
N ASN A 34 -13.86 -27.53 29.81
CA ASN A 34 -13.78 -28.73 29.00
C ASN A 34 -15.07 -28.99 28.18
N ASN A 35 -15.47 -28.04 27.32
CA ASN A 35 -16.63 -28.15 26.43
C ASN A 35 -17.96 -28.47 27.16
N ASN A 36 -18.30 -27.69 28.20
CA ASN A 36 -19.54 -27.75 28.98
C ASN A 36 -19.62 -28.78 30.10
N LEU A 37 -18.51 -29.37 30.54
CA LEU A 37 -18.51 -30.25 31.70
C LEU A 37 -18.94 -29.49 32.98
N PHE A 38 -18.51 -28.23 33.12
CA PHE A 38 -18.96 -27.27 34.13
C PHE A 38 -19.33 -25.97 33.44
N LYS A 39 -20.42 -25.33 33.85
CA LYS A 39 -20.93 -24.11 33.25
C LYS A 39 -21.51 -23.15 34.27
N THR A 40 -21.22 -21.86 34.13
CA THR A 40 -21.83 -20.76 34.84
C THR A 40 -22.02 -19.55 33.92
N VAL A 41 -22.69 -18.50 34.44
CA VAL A 41 -22.91 -17.23 33.71
C VAL A 41 -22.51 -16.11 34.65
N SER A 42 -21.80 -15.09 34.17
CA SER A 42 -21.41 -13.93 34.96
C SER A 42 -22.62 -13.07 35.34
N ASP A 43 -22.60 -12.54 36.57
CA ASP A 43 -23.62 -11.63 37.11
C ASP A 43 -23.52 -10.20 36.57
N ASN A 44 -24.35 -9.27 37.07
CA ASN A 44 -24.37 -7.86 36.65
C ASN A 44 -23.06 -7.09 36.93
N ASN A 45 -22.20 -7.63 37.80
CA ASN A 45 -20.85 -7.11 38.09
C ASN A 45 -19.76 -7.83 37.29
N GLY A 46 -20.14 -8.68 36.31
CA GLY A 46 -19.21 -9.50 35.57
C GLY A 46 -18.59 -10.66 36.36
N TYR A 47 -19.04 -10.89 37.61
CA TYR A 47 -18.47 -11.92 38.46
C TYR A 47 -19.03 -13.30 38.12
N PHE A 48 -18.15 -14.31 38.11
CA PHE A 48 -18.53 -15.72 37.91
C PHE A 48 -17.88 -16.60 38.98
N LEU A 49 -18.53 -17.73 39.27
CA LEU A 49 -18.06 -18.76 40.20
C LEU A 49 -18.44 -20.15 39.65
N LEU A 50 -17.47 -21.05 39.62
CA LEU A 50 -17.65 -22.49 39.40
C LEU A 50 -17.07 -23.24 40.60
N GLU A 51 -17.87 -24.09 41.24
CA GLU A 51 -17.53 -24.80 42.45
C GLU A 51 -17.50 -26.31 42.25
N ASN A 52 -16.86 -26.99 43.17
CA ASN A 52 -16.83 -28.45 43.23
C ASN A 52 -16.23 -29.14 41.98
N ILE A 53 -15.20 -28.53 41.38
CA ILE A 53 -14.49 -29.02 40.23
C ILE A 53 -13.39 -29.98 40.69
N GLU A 54 -13.27 -31.14 40.08
CA GLU A 54 -12.17 -32.07 40.35
C GLU A 54 -10.82 -31.39 40.09
N SER A 55 -9.81 -31.69 40.95
CA SER A 55 -8.49 -31.12 40.74
C SER A 55 -7.88 -31.59 39.40
N GLY A 56 -7.39 -30.65 38.57
CA GLY A 56 -6.87 -31.00 37.28
C GLY A 56 -6.60 -29.78 36.38
N LYS A 57 -6.19 -30.07 35.16
CA LYS A 57 -5.99 -29.05 34.11
C LYS A 57 -7.21 -29.00 33.22
N TYR A 58 -7.75 -27.81 33.00
CA TYR A 58 -8.97 -27.57 32.25
C TYR A 58 -8.75 -26.53 31.16
N LEU A 59 -9.50 -26.68 30.06
CA LEU A 59 -9.69 -25.61 29.08
C LEU A 59 -10.89 -24.80 29.51
N ILE A 60 -10.70 -23.54 29.92
CA ILE A 60 -11.78 -22.60 30.22
C ILE A 60 -12.17 -21.85 28.94
N THR A 61 -13.45 -21.82 28.64
CA THR A 61 -14.02 -21.08 27.50
C THR A 61 -15.00 -20.06 28.01
N LEU A 62 -14.81 -18.81 27.63
CA LEU A 62 -15.70 -17.71 27.94
C LEU A 62 -16.39 -17.27 26.65
N GLN A 63 -17.70 -17.17 26.68
CA GLN A 63 -18.50 -16.73 25.53
C GLN A 63 -19.43 -15.59 25.94
N TYR A 64 -19.27 -14.44 25.32
CA TYR A 64 -20.14 -13.29 25.46
C TYR A 64 -20.59 -12.83 24.07
N LYS A 65 -21.90 -12.85 23.79
CA LYS A 65 -22.45 -12.63 22.44
C LYS A 65 -21.72 -13.53 21.43
N ASN A 66 -21.01 -12.94 20.46
CA ASN A 66 -20.26 -13.67 19.41
C ASN A 66 -18.75 -13.78 19.73
N SER A 67 -18.30 -13.26 20.86
CA SER A 67 -16.89 -13.32 21.26
C SER A 67 -16.64 -14.58 22.07
N ILE A 68 -15.62 -15.37 21.69
CA ILE A 68 -15.20 -16.59 22.38
C ILE A 68 -13.72 -16.47 22.72
N THR A 69 -13.39 -16.58 24.00
CA THR A 69 -12.01 -16.64 24.48
C THR A 69 -11.77 -17.98 25.17
N LYS A 70 -10.64 -18.61 24.86
CA LYS A 70 -10.22 -19.87 25.47
C LYS A 70 -8.88 -19.70 26.15
N ASP A 71 -8.72 -20.32 27.33
CA ASP A 71 -7.48 -20.31 28.10
C ASP A 71 -7.32 -21.62 28.87
N SER A 72 -6.11 -21.96 29.27
CA SER A 72 -5.87 -23.13 30.11
C SER A 72 -5.72 -22.76 31.57
N ILE A 73 -6.36 -23.53 32.47
CA ILE A 73 -6.33 -23.29 33.88
C ILE A 73 -6.07 -24.60 34.67
N VAL A 74 -5.30 -24.50 35.73
CA VAL A 74 -5.09 -25.60 36.65
C VAL A 74 -5.89 -25.31 37.93
N ILE A 75 -6.75 -26.24 38.33
CA ILE A 75 -7.53 -26.16 39.57
C ILE A 75 -6.92 -27.11 40.59
N PRO A 76 -6.24 -26.58 41.61
CA PRO A 76 -5.70 -27.43 42.70
C PRO A 76 -6.80 -27.95 43.64
N ALA A 77 -6.53 -29.06 44.30
CA ALA A 77 -7.40 -29.61 45.32
C ALA A 77 -7.56 -28.65 46.50
N ASN A 78 -8.78 -28.54 47.03
CA ASN A 78 -9.12 -27.75 48.20
C ASN A 78 -8.76 -26.24 48.12
N GLN A 79 -8.62 -25.72 46.91
CA GLN A 79 -8.27 -24.29 46.66
C GLN A 79 -9.25 -23.63 45.73
N THR A 80 -9.38 -22.30 45.86
CA THR A 80 -10.11 -21.47 44.92
C THR A 80 -9.12 -20.68 44.07
N VAL A 81 -9.12 -20.92 42.78
CA VAL A 81 -8.35 -20.14 41.81
C VAL A 81 -9.09 -18.85 41.52
N ILE A 82 -8.41 -17.71 41.62
CA ILE A 82 -8.95 -16.41 41.27
C ILE A 82 -8.32 -16.01 39.91
N LYS A 83 -9.15 -15.80 38.88
CA LYS A 83 -8.66 -15.40 37.55
C LYS A 83 -9.68 -14.51 36.86
N ASP A 84 -9.29 -13.28 36.61
CA ASP A 84 -10.07 -12.32 35.84
C ASP A 84 -9.80 -12.45 34.33
N PHE A 85 -10.82 -12.21 33.54
CA PHE A 85 -10.73 -12.31 32.10
C PHE A 85 -11.17 -11.01 31.43
N MET A 86 -10.43 -10.61 30.42
CA MET A 86 -10.79 -9.53 29.52
C MET A 86 -11.24 -10.12 28.20
N LEU A 87 -12.51 -9.93 27.84
CA LEU A 87 -13.03 -10.32 26.54
C LEU A 87 -12.90 -9.16 25.55
N PHE A 88 -12.40 -9.48 24.40
CA PHE A 88 -12.43 -8.55 23.27
C PHE A 88 -13.74 -8.77 22.53
N ASP A 89 -14.63 -7.78 22.58
CA ASP A 89 -15.85 -7.79 21.76
C ASP A 89 -15.44 -7.50 20.31
N ASP A 90 -15.25 -8.55 19.51
CA ASP A 90 -14.96 -8.43 18.06
C ASP A 90 -16.13 -7.81 17.28
N ASN A 91 -17.26 -7.53 17.91
CA ASN A 91 -18.50 -7.06 17.26
C ASN A 91 -18.90 -5.61 17.60
N ASN A 92 -18.20 -4.93 18.50
CA ASN A 92 -18.39 -3.50 18.69
C ASN A 92 -17.30 -2.71 17.97
N GLU A 93 -17.23 -2.82 16.65
CA GLU A 93 -16.97 -1.62 15.86
C GLU A 93 -18.25 -0.78 15.84
N THR A 94 -18.67 -0.28 16.99
CA THR A 94 -19.32 1.02 17.03
C THR A 94 -18.35 1.98 16.38
N LEU A 95 -18.85 3.03 15.71
CA LEU A 95 -18.04 4.15 15.23
C LEU A 95 -17.29 4.85 16.38
N ASP A 96 -17.21 4.18 17.53
CA ASP A 96 -16.48 4.57 18.72
C ASP A 96 -15.00 4.55 18.39
N ALA A 97 -14.50 5.75 18.36
CA ALA A 97 -13.09 6.10 18.24
C ALA A 97 -12.37 5.27 17.17
N VAL A 98 -11.82 5.94 16.19
CA VAL A 98 -10.59 5.47 15.58
C VAL A 98 -9.56 5.46 16.72
N VAL A 99 -9.71 4.53 17.61
CA VAL A 99 -8.56 3.93 18.25
C VAL A 99 -7.86 3.32 17.05
N ILE A 100 -6.78 3.95 16.60
CA ILE A 100 -5.79 3.28 15.78
C ILE A 100 -5.57 2.00 16.55
N ASN A 101 -6.16 0.90 16.09
CA ASN A 101 -6.15 -0.33 16.86
C ASN A 101 -4.75 -0.91 16.71
N THR A 102 -3.81 -0.34 17.49
CA THR A 102 -2.40 -0.71 17.50
C THR A 102 -2.25 -2.20 17.76
N ASN A 103 -3.23 -2.82 18.42
CA ASN A 103 -3.30 -4.27 18.57
C ASN A 103 -3.58 -4.99 17.24
N LYS A 104 -4.39 -4.44 16.33
CA LYS A 104 -4.56 -4.96 14.96
C LYS A 104 -3.32 -4.66 14.09
N ASN A 105 -2.71 -3.49 14.27
CA ASN A 105 -1.53 -3.08 13.49
C ASN A 105 -0.24 -3.79 13.92
N ILE A 106 -0.18 -4.29 15.14
CA ILE A 106 0.95 -5.09 15.65
C ILE A 106 0.84 -6.55 15.18
N ARG A 107 -0.33 -6.99 14.67
CA ARG A 107 -0.53 -8.33 14.14
C ARG A 107 0.03 -8.45 12.73
N SER A 108 0.45 -9.65 12.41
CA SER A 108 1.13 -10.10 11.19
C SER A 108 0.77 -9.34 9.91
N SER A 109 1.79 -8.88 9.24
CA SER A 109 1.67 -8.41 7.87
C SER A 109 1.32 -9.57 6.93
N SER A 110 0.22 -9.47 6.19
CA SER A 110 -0.13 -10.45 5.16
C SER A 110 0.89 -10.46 4.01
N SER A 111 1.68 -9.40 3.90
CA SER A 111 2.73 -9.24 2.89
C SER A 111 3.85 -10.26 3.02
N LEU A 112 4.13 -10.73 4.23
CA LEU A 112 5.24 -11.66 4.50
C LEU A 112 4.84 -13.13 4.42
N ARG A 113 3.56 -13.43 4.17
CA ARG A 113 3.03 -14.81 4.10
C ARG A 113 3.23 -15.62 5.39
N THR A 114 3.62 -14.96 6.46
CA THR A 114 3.83 -15.56 7.79
C THR A 114 3.00 -14.82 8.83
N ALA A 115 2.46 -15.56 9.79
CA ALA A 115 1.73 -14.99 10.92
C ALA A 115 2.71 -14.52 12.01
N ALA A 116 3.44 -13.44 11.77
CA ALA A 116 4.41 -12.88 12.73
C ALA A 116 3.94 -11.56 13.31
N ASN A 117 4.28 -11.28 14.57
CA ASN A 117 4.10 -9.97 15.18
C ASN A 117 5.11 -8.99 14.57
N LEU A 118 4.73 -7.73 14.31
CA LEU A 118 5.64 -6.73 13.73
C LEU A 118 6.91 -6.49 14.57
N LEU A 119 6.86 -6.70 15.90
CA LEU A 119 8.05 -6.67 16.77
C LEU A 119 9.07 -7.75 16.37
N ASP A 120 8.59 -8.92 15.96
CA ASP A 120 9.42 -10.08 15.65
C ASP A 120 9.94 -10.07 14.21
N VAL A 121 9.30 -9.28 13.33
CA VAL A 121 9.68 -9.22 11.91
C VAL A 121 10.96 -8.43 11.71
N PRO A 122 12.01 -9.01 11.12
CA PRO A 122 13.30 -8.35 10.89
C PRO A 122 13.29 -7.43 9.66
N GLN A 123 12.34 -6.51 9.57
CA GLN A 123 12.19 -5.58 8.45
C GLN A 123 11.36 -4.37 8.83
N ASN A 124 11.66 -3.19 8.24
CA ASN A 124 10.83 -2.02 8.41
C ASN A 124 9.53 -2.17 7.59
N ILE A 125 8.43 -2.37 8.30
CA ILE A 125 7.09 -2.46 7.73
C ILE A 125 6.19 -1.43 8.39
N GLN A 126 5.41 -0.74 7.56
CA GLN A 126 4.41 0.21 7.99
C GLN A 126 3.03 -0.19 7.51
N VAL A 127 2.04 0.04 8.35
CA VAL A 127 0.65 -0.25 8.06
C VAL A 127 -0.16 1.03 8.18
N VAL A 128 -0.84 1.40 7.10
CA VAL A 128 -1.82 2.48 7.06
C VAL A 128 -3.20 1.83 7.03
N ASP A 129 -3.92 1.94 8.13
CA ASP A 129 -5.25 1.32 8.25
C ASP A 129 -6.38 2.25 7.78
N LYS A 130 -7.57 1.65 7.61
CA LYS A 130 -8.76 2.38 7.18
C LYS A 130 -9.13 3.50 8.16
N GLY A 131 -8.92 3.32 9.46
CA GLY A 131 -9.25 4.31 10.46
C GLY A 131 -8.48 5.62 10.26
N LEU A 132 -7.17 5.52 10.02
CA LEU A 132 -6.34 6.68 9.72
C LEU A 132 -6.70 7.31 8.37
N MET A 133 -6.99 6.49 7.35
CA MET A 133 -7.44 6.98 6.05
C MET A 133 -8.78 7.73 6.15
N ASP A 134 -9.72 7.25 6.94
CA ASP A 134 -11.00 7.92 7.18
C ASP A 134 -10.85 9.22 7.99
N ASP A 135 -9.98 9.25 8.99
CA ASP A 135 -9.70 10.47 9.77
C ASP A 135 -9.10 11.59 8.90
N GLN A 136 -8.30 11.24 7.91
CA GLN A 136 -7.71 12.18 6.95
C GLN A 136 -8.60 12.45 5.73
N ILE A 137 -9.73 11.77 5.59
CA ILE A 137 -10.56 11.74 4.37
C ILE A 137 -9.66 11.50 3.14
N SER A 138 -8.73 10.54 3.25
CA SER A 138 -7.90 10.09 2.13
C SER A 138 -8.75 9.28 1.17
N MET A 139 -8.85 9.70 -0.08
CA MET A 139 -9.70 9.03 -1.08
C MET A 139 -8.93 7.97 -1.87
N THR A 140 -7.61 8.11 -1.96
CA THR A 140 -6.77 7.20 -2.73
C THR A 140 -5.62 6.65 -1.89
N MET A 141 -5.19 5.46 -2.25
CA MET A 141 -4.04 4.78 -1.64
C MET A 141 -2.76 5.65 -1.69
N SER A 142 -2.49 6.29 -2.82
CA SER A 142 -1.29 7.12 -2.98
C SER A 142 -1.26 8.34 -2.05
N ASP A 143 -2.43 8.92 -1.75
CA ASP A 143 -2.55 10.01 -0.78
C ASP A 143 -2.28 9.48 0.64
N ALA A 144 -2.90 8.35 0.98
CA ALA A 144 -2.74 7.72 2.29
C ALA A 144 -1.28 7.32 2.59
N ILE A 145 -0.59 6.72 1.63
CA ILE A 145 0.82 6.30 1.81
C ILE A 145 1.74 7.51 1.93
N ALA A 146 1.60 8.49 1.03
CA ALA A 146 2.49 9.65 0.99
C ALA A 146 2.42 10.48 2.28
N GLN A 147 1.28 10.47 2.95
CA GLN A 147 1.06 11.20 4.21
C GLN A 147 1.53 10.43 5.45
N ASN A 148 1.59 9.11 5.39
CA ASN A 148 1.71 8.29 6.60
C ASN A 148 2.93 7.36 6.64
N VAL A 149 3.70 7.26 5.56
CA VAL A 149 4.86 6.36 5.48
C VAL A 149 6.16 7.15 5.32
N SER A 150 7.15 6.89 6.18
CA SER A 150 8.42 7.61 6.16
C SER A 150 9.19 7.41 4.85
N GLY A 151 9.74 8.50 4.32
CA GLY A 151 10.59 8.48 3.13
C GLY A 151 9.89 8.11 1.82
N VAL A 152 8.56 7.93 1.84
CA VAL A 152 7.77 7.61 0.66
C VAL A 152 7.35 8.88 -0.07
N ARG A 153 7.40 8.80 -1.40
CA ARG A 153 6.86 9.82 -2.29
C ARG A 153 5.96 9.21 -3.34
N SER A 154 4.84 9.86 -3.56
CA SER A 154 3.99 9.61 -4.73
C SER A 154 4.35 10.61 -5.82
N VAL A 155 4.76 10.10 -6.98
CA VAL A 155 4.94 10.89 -8.19
C VAL A 155 3.82 10.51 -9.14
N LEU A 156 2.85 11.39 -9.27
CA LEU A 156 1.71 11.17 -10.14
C LEU A 156 2.10 11.54 -11.56
N HIS A 157 2.33 10.56 -12.39
CA HIS A 157 2.44 10.73 -13.83
C HIS A 157 1.10 10.37 -14.46
N GLN A 158 0.57 11.22 -15.33
CA GLN A 158 -0.78 11.06 -15.89
C GLN A 158 -1.88 10.86 -14.82
N GLU A 159 -1.69 11.42 -13.65
CA GLU A 159 -2.55 11.56 -12.46
C GLU A 159 -3.35 10.32 -12.05
N GLN A 160 -4.28 9.84 -12.86
CA GLN A 160 -5.19 8.75 -12.52
C GLN A 160 -4.77 7.39 -13.08
N ALA A 161 -3.87 7.38 -14.06
CA ALA A 161 -3.46 6.14 -14.72
C ALA A 161 -2.50 5.33 -13.88
N SER A 162 -1.59 5.98 -13.13
CA SER A 162 -0.69 5.27 -12.22
C SER A 162 -0.12 6.19 -11.15
N ALA A 163 0.13 5.65 -9.96
CA ALA A 163 0.92 6.29 -8.93
C ALA A 163 2.33 5.69 -8.94
N GLY A 164 3.32 6.46 -9.38
CA GLY A 164 4.72 6.10 -9.17
C GLY A 164 5.07 6.29 -7.70
N ILE A 165 5.20 5.19 -6.95
CA ILE A 165 5.60 5.22 -5.55
C ILE A 165 7.11 5.00 -5.47
N TYR A 166 7.79 5.93 -4.82
CA TYR A 166 9.24 5.88 -4.59
C TYR A 166 9.53 5.87 -3.10
N VAL A 167 10.50 5.06 -2.72
CA VAL A 167 11.05 5.00 -1.36
C VAL A 167 12.53 4.70 -1.43
N ARG A 168 13.33 5.31 -0.55
CA ARG A 168 14.79 5.14 -0.52
C ARG A 168 15.45 5.45 -1.88
N GLY A 169 14.84 6.27 -2.74
CA GLY A 169 15.34 6.63 -4.07
C GLY A 169 15.05 5.63 -5.18
N TYR A 170 14.30 4.56 -4.90
CA TYR A 170 13.91 3.54 -5.87
C TYR A 170 12.39 3.40 -5.96
N GLY A 171 11.90 2.93 -7.10
CA GLY A 171 10.49 2.60 -7.24
C GLY A 171 10.07 1.46 -6.30
N ALA A 172 8.82 1.46 -5.88
CA ALA A 172 8.18 0.38 -5.15
C ALA A 172 7.22 -0.39 -6.07
N SER A 173 7.18 -1.72 -5.91
CA SER A 173 6.25 -2.58 -6.64
C SER A 173 4.87 -2.59 -5.99
N ASN A 174 3.83 -2.97 -6.74
CA ASN A 174 2.46 -3.01 -6.26
C ASN A 174 1.97 -4.46 -6.09
N LEU A 175 1.50 -4.78 -4.88
CA LEU A 175 0.81 -6.03 -4.59
C LEU A 175 -0.64 -5.75 -4.21
N ARG A 176 -1.53 -6.68 -4.55
CA ARG A 176 -2.89 -6.73 -4.02
C ARG A 176 -3.13 -8.10 -3.39
N ASN A 177 -3.52 -8.10 -2.11
CA ASN A 177 -3.70 -9.34 -1.33
C ASN A 177 -2.47 -10.28 -1.34
N GLY A 178 -1.26 -9.70 -1.41
CA GLY A 178 0.01 -10.41 -1.46
C GLY A 178 0.41 -10.96 -2.82
N MET A 179 -0.33 -10.66 -3.89
CA MET A 179 -0.03 -11.05 -5.27
C MET A 179 0.54 -9.88 -6.07
N ASP A 180 1.58 -10.13 -6.85
CA ASP A 180 2.25 -9.10 -7.66
C ASP A 180 1.42 -8.75 -8.90
N ILE A 181 0.74 -7.59 -8.84
CA ILE A 181 -0.04 -7.02 -9.94
C ILE A 181 0.64 -5.83 -10.59
N SER A 182 1.92 -5.57 -10.27
CA SER A 182 2.66 -4.44 -10.85
C SER A 182 2.77 -4.57 -12.37
N GLY A 183 2.54 -3.46 -13.06
CA GLY A 183 2.66 -3.33 -14.51
C GLY A 183 3.49 -2.10 -14.88
N SER A 184 3.73 -1.89 -16.18
CA SER A 184 4.51 -0.74 -16.67
C SER A 184 3.81 0.60 -16.42
N PHE A 185 2.47 0.64 -16.52
CA PHE A 185 1.64 1.84 -16.30
C PHE A 185 0.37 1.55 -15.50
N GLY A 186 0.31 0.50 -14.78
CA GLY A 186 -0.85 0.15 -14.00
C GLY A 186 -0.46 -0.53 -12.71
N PRO A 187 -1.36 -0.79 -11.84
CA PRO A 187 -2.80 -0.54 -11.92
C PRO A 187 -3.15 0.94 -11.75
N ILE A 188 -4.42 1.25 -11.99
CA ILE A 188 -5.02 2.57 -11.76
C ILE A 188 -4.71 3.03 -10.33
N ARG A 189 -4.70 4.33 -10.12
CA ARG A 189 -4.65 4.94 -8.79
C ARG A 189 -5.81 4.42 -7.94
N GLU A 190 -5.49 3.53 -7.01
CA GLU A 190 -6.49 2.74 -6.28
C GLU A 190 -7.27 3.57 -5.27
N ASP A 191 -8.57 3.35 -5.26
CA ASP A 191 -9.50 4.03 -4.35
C ASP A 191 -9.57 3.34 -2.98
N ASN A 192 -9.68 4.13 -1.91
CA ASN A 192 -9.70 3.62 -0.54
C ASN A 192 -11.04 2.95 -0.12
N THR A 193 -12.08 2.99 -0.96
CA THR A 193 -13.40 2.42 -0.62
C THR A 193 -13.35 0.93 -0.33
N PHE A 194 -12.60 0.16 -1.13
CA PHE A 194 -12.49 -1.29 -0.96
C PHE A 194 -11.22 -1.72 -0.19
N ILE A 195 -10.41 -0.75 0.28
CA ILE A 195 -9.15 -1.02 0.99
C ILE A 195 -9.42 -1.12 2.50
N GLU A 196 -8.94 -2.19 3.12
CA GLU A 196 -8.91 -2.36 4.57
C GLU A 196 -7.67 -1.72 5.18
N ARG A 197 -6.51 -1.94 4.55
CA ARG A 197 -5.23 -1.36 4.93
C ARG A 197 -4.23 -1.44 3.79
N VAL A 198 -3.19 -0.63 3.88
CA VAL A 198 -2.01 -0.70 3.01
C VAL A 198 -0.80 -1.08 3.88
N GLU A 199 -0.11 -2.14 3.50
CA GLU A 199 1.12 -2.58 4.15
C GLU A 199 2.30 -2.18 3.28
N PHE A 200 3.23 -1.41 3.81
CA PHE A 200 4.42 -0.94 3.10
C PHE A 200 5.66 -1.66 3.62
N VAL A 201 6.31 -2.46 2.77
CA VAL A 201 7.53 -3.22 3.07
C VAL A 201 8.68 -2.52 2.37
N LYS A 202 9.62 -1.96 3.15
CA LYS A 202 10.73 -1.15 2.64
C LYS A 202 11.99 -1.98 2.37
N GLY A 203 12.73 -1.57 1.35
CA GLY A 203 13.95 -2.24 0.91
C GLY A 203 13.70 -3.43 -0.02
N PRO A 204 14.74 -3.97 -0.67
CA PRO A 204 14.64 -5.12 -1.54
C PRO A 204 13.91 -6.26 -0.84
N ALA A 205 12.85 -6.73 -1.45
CA ALA A 205 12.05 -7.83 -0.93
C ALA A 205 11.98 -8.98 -1.95
N GLY A 206 13.11 -9.27 -2.56
CA GLY A 206 13.22 -10.26 -3.62
C GLY A 206 12.86 -11.67 -3.17
N PHE A 207 13.02 -11.98 -1.88
CA PHE A 207 12.51 -13.22 -1.33
C PHE A 207 10.98 -13.31 -1.47
N MET A 208 10.26 -12.21 -1.27
CA MET A 208 8.78 -12.21 -1.33
C MET A 208 8.24 -12.12 -2.77
N MET A 209 8.95 -11.44 -3.69
CA MET A 209 8.44 -11.14 -5.03
C MET A 209 9.30 -11.67 -6.18
N GLY A 210 10.58 -11.93 -5.97
CA GLY A 210 11.54 -12.21 -7.04
C GLY A 210 11.93 -10.95 -7.79
N ASN A 211 11.35 -10.70 -8.96
CA ASN A 211 11.62 -9.52 -9.79
C ASN A 211 10.97 -8.27 -9.20
N THR A 212 11.75 -7.46 -8.49
CA THR A 212 11.26 -6.25 -7.82
C THR A 212 12.31 -5.14 -7.77
N GLN A 213 11.82 -3.90 -7.71
CA GLN A 213 12.64 -2.72 -7.47
C GLN A 213 13.26 -2.75 -6.06
N PRO A 214 14.47 -2.19 -5.87
CA PRO A 214 15.10 -2.16 -4.55
C PRO A 214 14.41 -1.29 -3.49
N GLY A 215 13.43 -0.48 -3.86
CA GLY A 215 12.63 0.31 -2.93
C GLY A 215 11.72 -0.53 -2.04
N GLY A 216 11.32 -1.71 -2.50
CA GLY A 216 10.38 -2.58 -1.81
C GLY A 216 9.03 -2.65 -2.51
N PHE A 217 7.97 -2.84 -1.73
CA PHE A 217 6.62 -2.92 -2.26
C PHE A 217 5.58 -2.39 -1.27
N TYR A 218 4.44 -2.02 -1.79
CA TYR A 218 3.22 -1.83 -1.01
C TYR A 218 2.21 -2.91 -1.38
N ASN A 219 1.48 -3.37 -0.37
CA ASN A 219 0.46 -4.40 -0.51
C ASN A 219 -0.89 -3.84 -0.08
N ILE A 220 -1.82 -3.80 -1.01
CA ILE A 220 -3.19 -3.40 -0.76
C ILE A 220 -3.95 -4.63 -0.28
N VAL A 221 -4.42 -4.57 0.95
CA VAL A 221 -5.30 -5.58 1.53
C VAL A 221 -6.73 -5.09 1.41
N THR A 222 -7.53 -5.81 0.63
CA THR A 222 -8.93 -5.47 0.39
C THR A 222 -9.82 -5.93 1.54
N LYS A 223 -10.94 -5.24 1.74
CA LYS A 223 -11.97 -5.61 2.71
C LYS A 223 -12.55 -6.99 2.37
N LYS A 224 -12.70 -7.84 3.37
CA LYS A 224 -13.25 -9.20 3.25
C LYS A 224 -14.62 -9.31 3.89
N PRO A 225 -15.47 -10.27 3.46
CA PRO A 225 -16.69 -10.58 4.16
C PRO A 225 -16.40 -11.10 5.58
N MET A 226 -16.99 -10.44 6.58
CA MET A 226 -16.90 -10.79 8.00
C MET A 226 -18.22 -11.26 8.57
N GLY A 227 -19.35 -10.97 7.88
CA GLY A 227 -20.69 -11.33 8.31
C GLY A 227 -21.17 -10.50 9.50
N THR A 228 -20.76 -9.24 9.58
CA THR A 228 -21.10 -8.36 10.72
C THR A 228 -22.53 -7.86 10.69
N ASN A 229 -23.26 -8.03 9.57
CA ASN A 229 -24.60 -7.48 9.32
C ASN A 229 -24.65 -5.95 9.47
N LYS A 230 -23.58 -5.28 9.02
CA LYS A 230 -23.47 -3.81 9.05
C LYS A 230 -23.56 -3.23 7.64
N THR A 231 -24.25 -2.11 7.53
CA THR A 231 -24.31 -1.30 6.32
C THR A 231 -23.86 0.11 6.64
N THR A 232 -22.81 0.59 5.98
CA THR A 232 -22.36 1.98 6.11
C THR A 232 -22.62 2.72 4.80
N VAL A 233 -23.28 3.87 4.90
CA VAL A 233 -23.43 4.83 3.80
C VAL A 233 -22.63 6.06 4.15
N LYS A 234 -21.81 6.56 3.21
CA LYS A 234 -20.97 7.74 3.42
C LYS A 234 -21.08 8.68 2.23
N THR A 235 -21.17 9.98 2.50
CA THR A 235 -21.13 11.04 1.50
C THR A 235 -19.97 11.97 1.79
N ILE A 236 -19.22 12.35 0.75
CA ILE A 236 -18.13 13.33 0.86
C ILE A 236 -18.44 14.48 -0.11
N LEU A 237 -18.41 15.69 0.44
CA LEU A 237 -18.53 16.95 -0.30
C LEU A 237 -17.23 17.74 -0.16
N GLY A 238 -16.86 18.55 -1.13
CA GLY A 238 -15.64 19.33 -0.98
C GLY A 238 -15.40 20.38 -2.06
N SER A 239 -14.27 21.04 -1.96
CA SER A 239 -13.79 22.00 -2.93
C SER A 239 -13.75 21.40 -4.33
N TYR A 240 -13.88 22.25 -5.35
CA TYR A 240 -13.79 21.86 -6.77
C TYR A 240 -14.93 20.92 -7.20
N ASN A 241 -16.15 21.19 -6.72
CA ASN A 241 -17.34 20.40 -7.06
C ASN A 241 -17.17 18.90 -6.75
N LEU A 242 -16.48 18.57 -5.65
CA LEU A 242 -16.36 17.19 -5.18
C LEU A 242 -17.69 16.72 -4.59
N TYR A 243 -18.29 15.74 -5.22
CA TYR A 243 -19.45 14.99 -4.76
C TYR A 243 -19.11 13.50 -4.82
N ARG A 244 -19.18 12.82 -3.68
CA ARG A 244 -18.86 11.39 -3.60
C ARG A 244 -19.87 10.68 -2.69
N ALA A 245 -20.33 9.52 -3.13
CA ALA A 245 -21.15 8.61 -2.36
C ALA A 245 -20.45 7.26 -2.25
N GLU A 246 -20.49 6.66 -1.06
CA GLU A 246 -19.91 5.34 -0.77
C GLU A 246 -20.93 4.47 -0.05
N VAL A 247 -20.86 3.17 -0.29
CA VAL A 247 -21.61 2.14 0.43
C VAL A 247 -20.71 0.97 0.76
N ASP A 248 -20.83 0.43 1.97
CA ASP A 248 -20.17 -0.77 2.44
C ASP A 248 -21.21 -1.63 3.16
N VAL A 249 -21.52 -2.80 2.60
CA VAL A 249 -22.50 -3.76 3.16
C VAL A 249 -21.74 -5.05 3.46
N ASP A 250 -21.76 -5.50 4.70
CA ASP A 250 -21.17 -6.76 5.14
C ASP A 250 -22.24 -7.59 5.86
N THR A 251 -22.58 -8.77 5.33
CA THR A 251 -23.71 -9.57 5.81
C THR A 251 -23.47 -11.07 5.69
N LYS A 252 -24.27 -11.84 6.41
CA LYS A 252 -24.41 -13.28 6.30
C LYS A 252 -25.54 -13.60 5.31
N LEU A 253 -25.27 -14.44 4.32
CA LEU A 253 -26.28 -14.88 3.34
C LEU A 253 -27.02 -16.15 3.79
N THR A 254 -26.43 -16.94 4.70
CA THR A 254 -27.01 -18.18 5.21
C THR A 254 -27.12 -18.15 6.74
N LYS A 255 -28.12 -18.84 7.28
CA LYS A 255 -28.35 -18.92 8.74
C LYS A 255 -27.25 -19.65 9.49
N ASP A 256 -26.58 -20.60 8.83
CA ASP A 256 -25.44 -21.35 9.36
C ASP A 256 -24.11 -20.58 9.28
N GLU A 257 -24.16 -19.32 8.83
CA GLU A 257 -23.02 -18.40 8.71
C GLU A 257 -21.89 -18.91 7.80
N LYS A 258 -22.17 -19.91 6.97
CA LYS A 258 -21.16 -20.46 6.05
C LYS A 258 -20.93 -19.57 4.84
N LEU A 259 -21.95 -18.87 4.36
CA LEU A 259 -21.83 -17.99 3.20
C LEU A 259 -21.95 -16.53 3.63
N LEU A 260 -20.84 -15.80 3.51
CA LEU A 260 -20.72 -14.39 3.85
C LEU A 260 -20.56 -13.55 2.58
N PHE A 261 -21.12 -12.35 2.59
CA PHE A 261 -21.08 -11.43 1.46
C PHE A 261 -20.66 -10.04 1.93
N ARG A 262 -19.82 -9.37 1.15
CA ARG A 262 -19.55 -7.95 1.31
C ARG A 262 -19.54 -7.27 -0.05
N ILE A 263 -20.09 -6.07 -0.11
CA ILE A 263 -19.96 -5.22 -1.28
C ILE A 263 -19.55 -3.82 -0.85
N ASN A 264 -18.55 -3.29 -1.52
CA ASN A 264 -18.13 -1.90 -1.43
C ASN A 264 -18.45 -1.24 -2.76
N GLY A 265 -19.07 -0.07 -2.72
CA GLY A 265 -19.38 0.70 -3.91
C GLY A 265 -19.08 2.18 -3.71
N MET A 266 -18.71 2.87 -4.77
CA MET A 266 -18.43 4.30 -4.74
C MET A 266 -18.68 4.92 -6.10
N ALA A 267 -19.27 6.13 -6.09
CA ALA A 267 -19.33 7.02 -7.24
C ALA A 267 -18.82 8.40 -6.86
N THR A 268 -17.95 8.97 -7.66
CA THR A 268 -17.37 10.31 -7.47
C THR A 268 -17.55 11.14 -8.72
N LYS A 269 -17.96 12.40 -8.53
CA LYS A 269 -17.90 13.46 -9.55
C LYS A 269 -17.11 14.61 -8.97
N ALA A 270 -16.05 15.05 -9.65
CA ALA A 270 -15.21 16.14 -9.19
C ALA A 270 -14.67 16.97 -10.36
N SER A 271 -14.39 18.24 -10.10
CA SER A 271 -13.52 19.07 -10.93
C SER A 271 -12.12 19.13 -10.30
N SER A 272 -11.21 19.83 -10.92
CA SER A 272 -9.87 20.15 -10.39
C SER A 272 -9.75 21.65 -10.18
N PHE A 273 -8.74 22.06 -9.39
CA PHE A 273 -8.30 23.47 -9.34
C PHE A 273 -7.71 23.95 -10.68
N GLN A 274 -7.24 23.01 -11.53
CA GLN A 274 -6.82 23.32 -12.89
C GLN A 274 -8.06 23.45 -13.79
N LEU A 275 -8.01 24.39 -14.73
CA LEU A 275 -9.13 24.65 -15.63
C LEU A 275 -9.43 23.42 -16.50
N TYR A 276 -10.74 23.19 -16.73
CA TYR A 276 -11.27 22.13 -17.61
C TYR A 276 -10.93 20.69 -17.23
N ASN A 277 -10.29 20.48 -16.08
CA ASN A 277 -10.02 19.15 -15.59
C ASN A 277 -11.18 18.61 -14.74
N LYS A 278 -11.64 17.41 -15.08
CA LYS A 278 -12.70 16.68 -14.39
C LYS A 278 -12.20 15.28 -14.04
N ASN A 279 -12.86 14.66 -13.08
CA ASN A 279 -12.58 13.29 -12.66
C ASN A 279 -13.88 12.64 -12.17
N ASN A 280 -14.43 11.74 -12.95
CA ASN A 280 -15.61 10.95 -12.62
C ASN A 280 -15.16 9.51 -12.40
N TYR A 281 -15.44 8.97 -11.21
CA TYR A 281 -14.94 7.65 -10.83
C TYR A 281 -16.07 6.79 -10.26
N LEU A 282 -16.19 5.56 -10.76
CA LEU A 282 -17.08 4.51 -10.27
C LEU A 282 -16.25 3.30 -9.85
N SER A 283 -16.48 2.76 -8.65
CA SER A 283 -15.89 1.52 -8.18
C SER A 283 -16.97 0.61 -7.57
N LEU A 284 -16.91 -0.68 -7.90
CA LEU A 284 -17.75 -1.73 -7.31
C LEU A 284 -16.87 -2.92 -6.96
N ALA A 285 -16.93 -3.38 -5.71
CA ALA A 285 -16.11 -4.46 -5.19
C ALA A 285 -16.93 -5.47 -4.36
N PRO A 286 -17.75 -6.33 -5.03
CA PRO A 286 -18.40 -7.46 -4.38
C PRO A 286 -17.42 -8.56 -4.03
N SER A 287 -17.62 -9.21 -2.89
CA SER A 287 -16.86 -10.36 -2.44
C SER A 287 -17.73 -11.38 -1.72
N LEU A 288 -17.38 -12.66 -1.87
CA LEU A 288 -18.05 -13.80 -1.24
C LEU A 288 -17.02 -14.62 -0.48
N LYS A 289 -17.35 -15.03 0.73
CA LYS A 289 -16.56 -15.99 1.49
C LYS A 289 -17.43 -17.17 1.84
N TYR A 290 -17.00 -18.37 1.48
CA TYR A 290 -17.67 -19.62 1.83
C TYR A 290 -16.78 -20.43 2.78
N ASN A 291 -17.27 -20.65 3.99
CA ASN A 291 -16.67 -21.51 5.00
C ASN A 291 -17.12 -22.93 4.74
N ILE A 292 -16.31 -23.70 4.00
CA ILE A 292 -16.59 -25.12 3.63
C ILE A 292 -16.64 -25.97 4.91
N SER A 293 -15.67 -25.71 5.81
CA SER A 293 -15.57 -26.30 7.14
C SER A 293 -14.90 -25.31 8.08
N ASP A 294 -14.72 -25.66 9.36
CA ASP A 294 -13.97 -24.86 10.33
C ASP A 294 -12.50 -24.67 9.93
N ASP A 295 -11.96 -25.59 9.12
CA ASP A 295 -10.59 -25.59 8.66
C ASP A 295 -10.41 -25.04 7.24
N THR A 296 -11.47 -24.93 6.46
CA THR A 296 -11.38 -24.62 5.03
C THR A 296 -12.33 -23.50 4.65
N ASN A 297 -11.78 -22.44 4.07
CA ASN A 297 -12.59 -21.38 3.48
C ASN A 297 -12.06 -20.96 2.11
N ILE A 298 -12.97 -20.51 1.26
CA ILE A 298 -12.68 -19.93 -0.04
C ILE A 298 -13.29 -18.52 -0.10
N THR A 299 -12.51 -17.56 -0.61
CA THR A 299 -12.97 -16.20 -0.83
C THR A 299 -12.84 -15.86 -2.30
N PHE A 300 -13.93 -15.37 -2.89
CA PHE A 300 -13.99 -14.81 -4.23
C PHE A 300 -14.17 -13.30 -4.15
N GLU A 301 -13.43 -12.55 -4.95
CA GLU A 301 -13.51 -11.10 -5.03
C GLU A 301 -13.53 -10.66 -6.49
N TYR A 302 -14.40 -9.73 -6.80
CA TYR A 302 -14.39 -9.01 -8.06
C TYR A 302 -14.29 -7.51 -7.77
N ILE A 303 -13.43 -6.79 -8.49
CA ILE A 303 -13.32 -5.34 -8.38
C ILE A 303 -13.43 -4.77 -9.79
N PHE A 304 -14.40 -3.89 -9.97
CA PHE A 304 -14.59 -3.09 -11.17
C PHE A 304 -14.29 -1.63 -10.86
N ASN A 305 -13.46 -1.01 -11.67
CA ASN A 305 -13.17 0.41 -11.63
C ASN A 305 -13.40 1.02 -13.02
N SER A 306 -14.05 2.19 -13.05
CA SER A 306 -14.20 3.00 -14.26
C SER A 306 -13.88 4.45 -13.90
N ASN A 307 -12.92 5.02 -14.59
CA ASN A 307 -12.48 6.39 -14.36
C ASN A 307 -12.44 7.18 -15.67
N GLU A 308 -13.18 8.27 -15.71
CA GLU A 308 -13.21 9.25 -16.77
C GLU A 308 -12.51 10.52 -16.27
N PHE A 309 -11.40 10.92 -16.88
CA PHE A 309 -10.62 12.06 -16.42
C PHE A 309 -10.00 12.85 -17.57
N GLU A 310 -9.79 14.13 -17.35
CA GLU A 310 -8.97 14.96 -18.22
C GLU A 310 -7.51 14.55 -18.04
N GLY A 311 -6.90 14.05 -19.12
CA GLY A 311 -5.72 13.23 -19.01
C GLY A 311 -4.41 13.90 -19.28
N GLY A 312 -3.39 13.16 -18.96
CA GLY A 312 -2.07 13.18 -19.50
C GLY A 312 -1.26 14.45 -19.24
N PHE A 313 -0.59 14.83 -20.27
CA PHE A 313 0.42 15.90 -20.27
C PHE A 313 -0.16 17.30 -20.11
N SER A 314 -1.44 17.49 -20.31
CA SER A 314 -2.12 18.79 -20.15
C SER A 314 -2.00 19.40 -18.76
N LYS A 315 -1.71 18.58 -17.74
CA LYS A 315 -1.59 18.99 -16.34
C LYS A 315 -0.22 19.53 -15.97
N TYR A 316 0.77 19.37 -16.83
CA TYR A 316 2.09 19.95 -16.62
C TYR A 316 2.12 21.38 -17.12
N ALA A 317 2.85 22.22 -16.40
CA ALA A 317 3.18 23.57 -16.81
C ALA A 317 4.66 23.62 -17.20
N TYR A 318 4.98 24.42 -18.21
CA TYR A 318 6.35 24.61 -18.70
C TYR A 318 6.65 26.09 -18.83
N SER A 319 7.88 26.51 -18.44
CA SER A 319 8.39 27.86 -18.67
C SER A 319 9.90 27.85 -18.92
N LYS A 320 10.44 28.96 -19.44
CA LYS A 320 11.88 29.12 -19.68
C LYS A 320 12.62 29.62 -18.45
N ASN A 321 11.95 30.34 -17.56
CA ASN A 321 12.61 31.18 -16.55
C ASN A 321 12.73 30.49 -15.20
N GLU A 322 11.60 29.98 -14.63
CA GLU A 322 11.57 29.39 -13.29
C GLU A 322 10.36 28.49 -13.06
N PHE A 323 10.40 27.73 -11.97
CA PHE A 323 9.22 27.02 -11.48
C PHE A 323 8.17 28.00 -10.95
N LYS A 324 6.90 27.64 -11.02
CA LYS A 324 5.74 28.42 -10.53
C LYS A 324 5.50 29.75 -11.25
N GLU A 325 6.17 29.97 -12.37
CA GLU A 325 5.97 31.18 -13.17
C GLU A 325 4.50 31.31 -13.65
N LEU A 326 3.83 30.20 -13.88
CA LEU A 326 2.43 30.17 -14.33
C LEU A 326 1.47 29.95 -13.16
N PRO A 327 0.23 30.46 -13.25
CA PRO A 327 -0.80 30.27 -12.23
C PRO A 327 -1.08 28.80 -11.95
N ARG A 328 -1.45 28.42 -10.70
CA ARG A 328 -1.82 27.03 -10.35
C ARG A 328 -2.90 26.44 -11.23
N LYS A 329 -3.87 27.24 -11.69
CA LYS A 329 -4.99 26.82 -12.54
C LYS A 329 -4.61 26.59 -14.00
N PHE A 330 -3.36 26.88 -14.40
CA PHE A 330 -2.88 26.71 -15.77
C PHE A 330 -3.00 25.27 -16.26
N THR A 331 -3.33 25.11 -17.54
CA THR A 331 -3.38 23.81 -18.22
C THR A 331 -3.14 24.03 -19.72
N PHE A 332 -2.68 22.99 -20.43
CA PHE A 332 -2.65 23.01 -21.90
C PHE A 332 -3.94 22.48 -22.53
N THR A 333 -4.85 21.86 -21.73
CA THR A 333 -6.10 21.32 -22.25
C THR A 333 -7.05 22.41 -22.75
N ASP A 334 -8.05 22.00 -23.49
CA ASP A 334 -9.14 22.86 -24.00
C ASP A 334 -10.46 22.10 -23.80
N PRO A 335 -11.59 22.79 -23.56
CA PRO A 335 -12.89 22.14 -23.33
C PRO A 335 -13.37 21.19 -24.43
N ILE A 336 -12.79 21.28 -25.64
CA ILE A 336 -13.16 20.46 -26.81
C ILE A 336 -12.56 19.04 -26.74
N ILE A 337 -11.50 18.83 -25.92
CA ILE A 337 -10.84 17.54 -25.78
C ILE A 337 -11.70 16.63 -24.90
N ASP A 338 -12.01 15.46 -25.41
CA ASP A 338 -12.76 14.45 -24.68
C ASP A 338 -11.92 13.86 -23.53
N PRO A 339 -12.53 13.49 -22.41
CA PRO A 339 -11.84 12.82 -21.30
C PRO A 339 -11.23 11.48 -21.71
N THR A 340 -10.12 11.12 -21.08
CA THR A 340 -9.54 9.78 -21.15
C THR A 340 -10.36 8.84 -20.26
N MET A 341 -10.71 7.67 -20.77
CA MET A 341 -11.45 6.61 -20.08
C MET A 341 -10.50 5.49 -19.67
N ILE A 342 -10.54 5.11 -18.38
CA ILE A 342 -9.87 3.91 -17.89
C ILE A 342 -10.92 2.95 -17.34
N LYS A 343 -10.81 1.67 -17.68
CA LYS A 343 -11.60 0.58 -17.09
C LYS A 343 -10.69 -0.50 -16.55
N GLU A 344 -11.01 -1.02 -15.37
CA GLU A 344 -10.25 -2.08 -14.74
C GLU A 344 -11.18 -3.16 -14.22
N HIS A 345 -10.83 -4.43 -14.49
CA HIS A 345 -11.51 -5.62 -14.01
C HIS A 345 -10.50 -6.49 -13.26
N ASN A 346 -10.81 -6.85 -12.03
CA ASN A 346 -9.97 -7.71 -11.22
C ASN A 346 -10.79 -8.85 -10.63
N VAL A 347 -10.24 -10.06 -10.69
CA VAL A 347 -10.81 -11.24 -10.06
C VAL A 347 -9.75 -11.87 -9.16
N PHE A 348 -10.10 -12.16 -7.92
CA PHE A 348 -9.24 -12.88 -6.99
C PHE A 348 -9.98 -14.04 -6.36
N ILE A 349 -9.29 -15.18 -6.25
CA ILE A 349 -9.75 -16.36 -5.53
C ILE A 349 -8.68 -16.71 -4.50
N ASN A 350 -9.08 -16.89 -3.25
CA ASN A 350 -8.20 -17.27 -2.16
C ASN A 350 -8.78 -18.46 -1.40
N LEU A 351 -8.04 -19.55 -1.34
CA LEU A 351 -8.32 -20.74 -0.55
C LEU A 351 -7.38 -20.77 0.64
N ASN A 352 -7.91 -20.91 1.83
CA ASN A 352 -7.15 -21.20 3.05
C ASN A 352 -7.62 -22.53 3.61
N HIS A 353 -6.68 -23.41 3.96
CA HIS A 353 -6.94 -24.70 4.56
C HIS A 353 -5.97 -24.94 5.71
N ARG A 354 -6.51 -25.17 6.91
CA ARG A 354 -5.75 -25.58 8.09
C ARG A 354 -5.59 -27.10 8.04
N LEU A 355 -4.38 -27.55 7.71
CA LEU A 355 -4.04 -28.98 7.66
C LEU A 355 -3.94 -29.58 9.07
N SER A 356 -3.48 -28.78 10.04
CA SER A 356 -3.40 -29.09 11.46
C SER A 356 -3.28 -27.79 12.26
N ASP A 357 -3.15 -27.87 13.60
CA ASP A 357 -2.92 -26.68 14.44
C ASP A 357 -1.60 -25.96 14.10
N ASP A 358 -0.64 -26.66 13.55
CA ASP A 358 0.68 -26.15 13.23
C ASP A 358 0.89 -25.88 11.72
N TRP A 359 0.00 -26.35 10.85
CA TRP A 359 0.21 -26.29 9.40
C TRP A 359 -0.97 -25.70 8.66
N ASN A 360 -0.70 -24.68 7.83
CA ASN A 360 -1.69 -24.02 7.00
C ASN A 360 -1.25 -23.98 5.54
N LEU A 361 -2.17 -24.31 4.64
CA LEU A 361 -2.04 -24.17 3.20
C LEU A 361 -2.85 -22.99 2.71
N THR A 362 -2.24 -22.17 1.85
CA THR A 362 -2.92 -21.08 1.15
C THR A 362 -2.68 -21.19 -0.34
N ALA A 363 -3.76 -21.11 -1.12
CA ALA A 363 -3.70 -21.04 -2.58
C ALA A 363 -4.45 -19.81 -3.08
N LYS A 364 -3.86 -19.06 -4.01
CA LYS A 364 -4.41 -17.82 -4.54
C LYS A 364 -4.31 -17.77 -6.06
N LEU A 365 -5.35 -17.25 -6.70
CA LEU A 365 -5.36 -16.92 -8.12
C LEU A 365 -5.81 -15.46 -8.28
N GLY A 366 -5.21 -14.76 -9.20
CA GLY A 366 -5.53 -13.38 -9.51
C GLY A 366 -5.51 -13.12 -11.01
N TYR A 367 -6.51 -12.39 -11.48
CA TYR A 367 -6.58 -11.82 -12.82
C TYR A 367 -6.86 -10.33 -12.70
N VAL A 368 -6.02 -9.52 -13.32
CA VAL A 368 -6.17 -8.07 -13.42
C VAL A 368 -6.09 -7.68 -14.87
N GLU A 369 -7.02 -6.85 -15.32
CA GLU A 369 -7.04 -6.26 -16.65
C GLU A 369 -7.40 -4.78 -16.54
N ALA A 370 -6.64 -3.92 -17.21
CA ALA A 370 -6.89 -2.50 -17.30
C ALA A 370 -6.73 -2.02 -18.73
N THR A 371 -7.71 -1.22 -19.20
CA THR A 371 -7.68 -0.55 -20.49
C THR A 371 -7.71 0.96 -20.30
N MET A 372 -7.00 1.69 -21.11
CA MET A 372 -7.05 3.15 -21.18
C MET A 372 -7.22 3.58 -22.64
N GLU A 373 -8.11 4.53 -22.89
CA GLU A 373 -8.33 5.12 -24.21
C GLU A 373 -8.62 6.61 -24.08
N GLY A 374 -7.92 7.42 -24.85
CA GLY A 374 -8.12 8.86 -24.86
C GLY A 374 -7.00 9.64 -25.51
N GLU A 375 -7.11 10.94 -25.34
CA GLU A 375 -6.17 11.90 -25.93
C GLU A 375 -5.88 13.02 -24.93
N SER A 376 -4.74 13.70 -25.13
CA SER A 376 -4.42 14.90 -24.35
C SER A 376 -3.66 15.92 -25.17
N LEU A 377 -3.91 17.20 -24.91
CA LEU A 377 -3.08 18.26 -25.44
C LEU A 377 -1.81 18.40 -24.61
N TYR A 378 -0.70 18.64 -25.29
CA TYR A 378 0.57 18.95 -24.65
C TYR A 378 1.30 20.05 -25.45
N SER A 379 2.33 20.64 -24.85
CA SER A 379 3.21 21.57 -25.57
C SER A 379 4.25 20.79 -26.36
N ILE A 380 4.44 21.11 -27.64
CA ILE A 380 5.60 20.60 -28.36
C ILE A 380 6.86 21.09 -27.70
N TYR A 381 7.70 20.16 -27.31
CA TYR A 381 8.87 20.38 -26.46
C TYR A 381 9.87 21.34 -27.10
N ASN A 382 10.46 22.22 -26.26
CA ASN A 382 11.41 23.27 -26.69
C ASN A 382 10.87 24.28 -27.70
N SER A 383 9.54 24.32 -27.92
CA SER A 383 8.91 25.27 -28.85
C SER A 383 8.46 26.58 -28.22
N ILE A 384 8.67 26.76 -26.89
CA ILE A 384 8.30 28.02 -26.21
C ILE A 384 9.26 29.11 -26.61
N ASP A 385 8.74 30.15 -27.31
CA ASP A 385 9.52 31.33 -27.69
C ASP A 385 9.73 32.31 -26.48
N ASP A 386 10.47 33.41 -26.72
CA ASP A 386 10.75 34.39 -25.67
C ASP A 386 9.51 35.22 -25.27
N LYS A 387 8.45 35.18 -26.05
CA LYS A 387 7.16 35.82 -25.76
C LYS A 387 6.16 34.86 -25.07
N GLY A 388 6.55 33.62 -24.86
CA GLY A 388 5.71 32.60 -24.25
C GLY A 388 4.75 31.91 -25.24
N ASN A 389 4.94 32.07 -26.52
CA ASN A 389 4.15 31.33 -27.52
C ASN A 389 4.69 29.91 -27.67
N VAL A 390 3.78 28.93 -27.76
CA VAL A 390 4.09 27.52 -27.92
C VAL A 390 3.08 26.86 -28.82
N GLN A 391 3.54 25.90 -29.61
CA GLN A 391 2.66 25.05 -30.41
C GLN A 391 2.14 23.90 -29.53
N ARG A 392 0.82 23.67 -29.54
CA ARG A 392 0.20 22.50 -28.94
C ARG A 392 0.11 21.37 -29.96
N ALA A 393 0.13 20.14 -29.46
CA ALA A 393 -0.10 18.93 -30.23
C ALA A 393 -1.00 17.96 -29.46
N LEU A 394 -1.53 16.96 -30.17
CA LEU A 394 -2.35 15.90 -29.61
C LEU A 394 -1.51 14.66 -29.38
N SER A 395 -1.54 14.12 -28.18
CA SER A 395 -0.95 12.82 -27.81
C SER A 395 -2.05 11.80 -27.59
N VAL A 396 -1.88 10.61 -28.15
CA VAL A 396 -2.73 9.45 -27.92
C VAL A 396 -2.37 8.84 -26.56
N ASN A 397 -3.38 8.35 -25.83
CA ASN A 397 -3.23 7.73 -24.52
C ASN A 397 -3.98 6.41 -24.49
N ASP A 398 -3.64 5.49 -25.39
CA ASP A 398 -4.27 4.17 -25.44
C ASP A 398 -3.33 3.12 -24.85
N ALA A 399 -3.81 2.36 -23.84
CA ALA A 399 -3.01 1.34 -23.20
C ALA A 399 -3.85 0.14 -22.77
N TYR A 400 -3.19 -1.01 -22.70
CA TYR A 400 -3.69 -2.26 -22.16
C TYR A 400 -2.67 -2.85 -21.19
N ASN A 401 -3.13 -3.28 -20.02
CA ASN A 401 -2.33 -4.04 -19.07
C ASN A 401 -3.11 -5.25 -18.60
N SER A 402 -2.45 -6.40 -18.49
CA SER A 402 -3.01 -7.56 -17.84
C SER A 402 -1.99 -8.28 -16.96
N ALA A 403 -2.48 -8.92 -15.90
CA ALA A 403 -1.70 -9.79 -15.03
C ALA A 403 -2.53 -11.02 -14.65
N LYS A 404 -1.98 -12.21 -14.90
CA LYS A 404 -2.49 -13.51 -14.45
C LYS A 404 -1.49 -14.04 -13.45
N VAL A 405 -1.87 -14.21 -12.20
CA VAL A 405 -0.95 -14.58 -11.12
C VAL A 405 -1.52 -15.70 -10.27
N GLY A 406 -0.64 -16.60 -9.83
CA GLY A 406 -0.99 -17.71 -8.97
C GLY A 406 0.06 -17.91 -7.88
N GLN A 407 -0.38 -18.33 -6.71
CA GLN A 407 0.46 -18.62 -5.56
C GLN A 407 -0.07 -19.83 -4.80
N VAL A 408 0.82 -20.71 -4.40
CA VAL A 408 0.51 -21.76 -3.44
C VAL A 408 1.64 -21.78 -2.41
N TYR A 409 1.30 -21.67 -1.14
CA TYR A 409 2.31 -21.74 -0.09
C TYR A 409 1.78 -22.40 1.17
N MET A 410 2.70 -22.96 1.94
CA MET A 410 2.43 -23.60 3.20
C MET A 410 3.29 -23.01 4.31
N ASN A 411 2.65 -22.71 5.43
CA ASN A 411 3.28 -22.29 6.67
C ASN A 411 3.21 -23.44 7.66
N GLY A 412 4.33 -23.73 8.32
CA GLY A 412 4.40 -24.76 9.32
C GLY A 412 5.18 -24.34 10.55
N LYS A 413 4.84 -24.95 11.68
CA LYS A 413 5.58 -24.85 12.93
C LYS A 413 5.94 -26.24 13.40
N PHE A 414 7.18 -26.42 13.86
CA PHE A 414 7.58 -27.68 14.47
C PHE A 414 8.68 -27.46 15.49
N LYS A 415 8.86 -28.42 16.39
CA LYS A 415 9.92 -28.43 17.36
C LYS A 415 11.02 -29.41 16.91
N ILE A 416 12.26 -28.95 16.86
CA ILE A 416 13.42 -29.81 16.69
C ILE A 416 13.79 -30.40 18.05
N THR A 417 13.81 -29.55 19.08
CA THR A 417 13.97 -29.91 20.48
C THR A 417 13.04 -29.03 21.32
N ASP A 418 12.94 -29.26 22.62
CA ASP A 418 12.16 -28.38 23.52
C ASP A 418 12.68 -26.96 23.53
N GLN A 419 13.97 -26.75 23.22
CA GLN A 419 14.63 -25.45 23.21
C GLN A 419 14.69 -24.80 21.82
N ILE A 420 14.45 -25.56 20.74
CA ILE A 420 14.56 -25.13 19.35
C ILE A 420 13.23 -25.38 18.65
N LYS A 421 12.54 -24.31 18.32
CA LYS A 421 11.33 -24.34 17.50
C LYS A 421 11.61 -23.70 16.14
N ASN A 422 10.85 -24.08 15.13
CA ASN A 422 10.98 -23.58 13.78
C ASN A 422 9.64 -23.09 13.25
N ASN A 423 9.68 -21.98 12.52
CA ASN A 423 8.61 -21.52 11.64
C ASN A 423 9.09 -21.64 10.20
N VAL A 424 8.44 -22.49 9.41
CA VAL A 424 8.81 -22.66 8.00
C VAL A 424 7.74 -22.09 7.07
N LEU A 425 8.23 -21.55 5.95
CA LEU A 425 7.43 -21.14 4.82
C LEU A 425 8.05 -21.73 3.56
N PHE A 426 7.27 -22.41 2.75
CA PHE A 426 7.66 -22.78 1.40
C PHE A 426 6.50 -22.60 0.43
N GLY A 427 6.83 -22.32 -0.82
CA GLY A 427 5.79 -22.10 -1.80
C GLY A 427 6.29 -21.91 -3.22
N LEU A 428 5.30 -21.80 -4.09
CA LEU A 428 5.39 -21.60 -5.52
C LEU A 428 4.62 -20.35 -5.90
N ASP A 429 5.24 -19.47 -6.68
CA ASP A 429 4.57 -18.34 -7.34
C ASP A 429 4.75 -18.45 -8.85
N MET A 430 3.72 -18.09 -9.60
CA MET A 430 3.77 -17.97 -11.05
C MET A 430 2.98 -16.77 -11.54
N GLY A 431 3.36 -16.24 -12.68
CA GLY A 431 2.62 -15.12 -13.27
C GLY A 431 2.98 -14.87 -14.73
N GLN A 432 2.00 -14.31 -15.42
CA GLN A 432 2.14 -13.78 -16.77
C GLN A 432 1.56 -12.38 -16.79
N LYS A 433 2.30 -11.43 -17.36
CA LYS A 433 1.92 -10.03 -17.48
C LYS A 433 2.11 -9.55 -18.89
N GLU A 434 1.20 -8.72 -19.35
CA GLU A 434 1.26 -8.07 -20.67
C GLU A 434 1.01 -6.59 -20.51
N HIS A 435 1.76 -5.80 -21.26
CA HIS A 435 1.58 -4.37 -21.41
C HIS A 435 1.75 -4.01 -22.88
N MET A 436 0.83 -3.22 -23.40
CA MET A 436 0.98 -2.53 -24.67
C MET A 436 0.38 -1.14 -24.57
N ALA A 437 1.02 -0.18 -25.20
CA ALA A 437 0.56 1.20 -25.16
C ALA A 437 0.96 1.96 -26.42
N ASP A 438 0.02 2.74 -26.90
CA ASP A 438 0.21 3.72 -27.95
C ASP A 438 0.24 5.11 -27.29
N TRP A 439 1.43 5.68 -27.21
CA TRP A 439 1.71 7.02 -26.71
C TRP A 439 2.15 7.95 -27.85
N SER A 440 1.70 7.65 -29.05
CA SER A 440 2.12 8.41 -30.22
C SER A 440 1.57 9.83 -30.20
N GLU A 441 2.32 10.71 -30.83
CA GLU A 441 1.89 12.05 -31.17
C GLU A 441 1.22 11.97 -32.56
N VAL A 442 0.12 12.70 -32.75
CA VAL A 442 -0.56 12.69 -34.05
C VAL A 442 0.30 13.45 -35.06
N ALA A 443 0.76 12.73 -36.09
CA ALA A 443 1.67 13.23 -37.11
C ALA A 443 1.13 12.98 -38.51
N ASP A 444 1.67 13.70 -39.51
CA ASP A 444 1.37 13.49 -40.91
C ASP A 444 2.11 12.24 -41.48
N ASP A 445 1.88 11.93 -42.75
CA ASP A 445 2.49 10.77 -43.44
C ASP A 445 4.04 10.84 -43.50
N LYS A 446 4.64 11.99 -43.22
CA LYS A 446 6.08 12.19 -43.14
C LYS A 446 6.62 12.12 -41.72
N GLY A 447 5.76 11.86 -40.74
CA GLY A 447 6.11 11.82 -39.33
C GLY A 447 6.28 13.21 -38.69
N VAL A 448 5.77 14.27 -39.31
CA VAL A 448 5.78 15.63 -38.76
C VAL A 448 4.55 15.80 -37.87
N ILE A 449 4.78 16.17 -36.59
CA ILE A 449 3.69 16.39 -35.64
C ILE A 449 2.73 17.44 -36.15
N ILE A 450 1.44 17.10 -36.19
CA ILE A 450 0.38 18.02 -36.66
C ILE A 450 0.05 18.97 -35.50
N PRO A 451 0.24 20.30 -35.69
CA PRO A 451 -0.09 21.29 -34.69
C PRO A 451 -1.61 21.39 -34.46
N VAL A 452 -2.02 21.65 -33.21
CA VAL A 452 -3.41 21.84 -32.82
C VAL A 452 -3.70 23.32 -32.67
N GLY A 453 -4.47 23.87 -33.64
CA GLY A 453 -4.89 25.27 -33.63
C GLY A 453 -3.76 26.30 -33.74
N PRO A 454 -4.02 27.55 -33.38
CA PRO A 454 -3.02 28.62 -33.42
C PRO A 454 -2.01 28.48 -32.25
N LEU A 455 -0.93 29.27 -32.34
CA LEU A 455 0.02 29.38 -31.21
C LEU A 455 -0.70 29.72 -29.89
N PHE A 456 -0.35 28.98 -28.89
CA PHE A 456 -0.90 29.16 -27.55
C PHE A 456 0.10 29.94 -26.68
N ASN A 457 -0.33 31.05 -26.08
CA ASN A 457 0.55 31.87 -25.27
C ASN A 457 0.38 31.45 -23.77
N ILE A 458 1.48 31.00 -23.14
CA ILE A 458 1.46 30.51 -21.75
C ILE A 458 1.19 31.62 -20.72
N TYR A 459 1.52 32.89 -21.03
CA TYR A 459 1.29 34.02 -20.15
C TYR A 459 -0.10 34.64 -20.30
N ASN A 460 -0.67 34.55 -21.52
CA ASN A 460 -2.02 35.01 -21.83
C ASN A 460 -2.83 33.91 -22.52
N PRO A 461 -3.13 32.81 -21.79
CA PRO A 461 -3.76 31.65 -22.37
C PRO A 461 -5.21 31.91 -22.78
N VAL A 462 -5.57 31.57 -24.01
CA VAL A 462 -6.93 31.64 -24.53
C VAL A 462 -7.46 30.23 -24.69
N TYR A 463 -8.56 29.94 -24.00
CA TYR A 463 -9.24 28.64 -24.01
C TYR A 463 -10.59 28.69 -24.68
N GLY A 464 -11.12 27.51 -25.11
CA GLY A 464 -12.45 27.35 -25.68
C GLY A 464 -12.61 28.00 -27.04
N LYS A 465 -11.52 28.20 -27.76
CA LYS A 465 -11.55 28.75 -29.15
C LYS A 465 -11.23 27.69 -30.20
N LEU A 466 -10.75 26.51 -29.78
CA LEU A 466 -10.55 25.41 -30.71
C LEU A 466 -11.89 24.88 -31.20
N THR A 467 -11.93 24.46 -32.43
CA THR A 467 -13.05 23.79 -33.08
C THR A 467 -12.64 22.35 -33.45
N LYS A 468 -13.61 21.50 -33.79
CA LYS A 468 -13.30 20.13 -34.23
C LYS A 468 -12.36 20.07 -35.44
N LYS A 469 -12.33 21.13 -36.26
CA LYS A 469 -11.42 21.22 -37.40
C LYS A 469 -9.95 21.44 -37.01
N ASP A 470 -9.73 22.01 -35.82
CA ASP A 470 -8.38 22.27 -35.29
C ASP A 470 -7.78 21.03 -34.65
N ILE A 471 -8.58 19.98 -34.37
CA ILE A 471 -8.15 18.73 -33.74
C ILE A 471 -7.88 17.71 -34.85
N PRO A 472 -6.63 17.24 -35.00
CA PRO A 472 -6.32 16.20 -35.96
C PRO A 472 -6.99 14.89 -35.54
N THR A 473 -7.51 14.17 -36.55
CA THR A 473 -8.12 12.85 -36.33
C THR A 473 -7.04 11.80 -36.17
N TYR A 474 -7.16 10.97 -35.13
CA TYR A 474 -6.33 9.80 -34.95
C TYR A 474 -7.06 8.55 -35.42
N ASP A 475 -6.39 7.71 -36.22
CA ASP A 475 -6.95 6.47 -36.76
C ASP A 475 -6.79 5.32 -35.78
N ARG A 476 -7.90 4.84 -35.21
CA ARG A 476 -7.99 3.64 -34.33
C ARG A 476 -8.52 2.40 -35.06
N SER A 477 -8.54 2.38 -36.40
CA SER A 477 -9.02 1.21 -37.18
C SER A 477 -8.10 -0.01 -37.02
N HIS A 478 -6.81 0.21 -36.75
CA HIS A 478 -5.85 -0.85 -36.40
C HIS A 478 -5.94 -1.22 -34.93
N SER A 479 -5.69 -2.49 -34.63
CA SER A 479 -5.67 -2.98 -33.22
C SER A 479 -4.62 -2.23 -32.39
N LEU A 480 -4.86 -2.13 -31.05
CA LEU A 480 -3.87 -1.52 -30.17
C LEU A 480 -2.51 -2.23 -30.26
N ARG A 481 -2.48 -3.56 -30.45
CA ARG A 481 -1.22 -4.32 -30.59
C ARG A 481 -0.43 -3.87 -31.84
N GLU A 482 -1.08 -3.60 -32.93
CA GLU A 482 -0.42 -3.07 -34.17
C GLU A 482 0.08 -1.65 -33.94
N ARG A 483 -0.74 -0.75 -33.38
CA ARG A 483 -0.37 0.64 -33.08
C ARG A 483 0.72 0.76 -32.03
N ALA A 484 0.72 -0.13 -31.02
CA ALA A 484 1.69 -0.16 -29.96
C ALA A 484 2.97 -0.95 -30.27
N ALA A 485 3.26 -1.28 -31.54
CA ALA A 485 4.38 -2.15 -31.93
C ALA A 485 5.75 -1.72 -31.35
N GLY A 486 5.94 -0.43 -31.09
CA GLY A 486 7.14 0.12 -30.42
C GLY A 486 7.15 0.00 -28.89
N ASN A 487 6.04 -0.41 -28.25
CA ASN A 487 5.87 -0.36 -26.80
C ASN A 487 5.04 -1.55 -26.26
N ILE A 488 5.42 -2.76 -26.66
CA ILE A 488 4.85 -4.02 -26.16
C ILE A 488 5.85 -4.65 -25.20
N GLN A 489 5.35 -5.14 -24.06
CA GLN A 489 6.12 -5.90 -23.09
C GLN A 489 5.29 -7.10 -22.63
N GLU A 490 5.89 -8.28 -22.72
CA GLU A 490 5.36 -9.51 -22.17
C GLU A 490 6.36 -10.08 -21.16
N TYR A 491 5.87 -10.54 -20.03
CA TYR A 491 6.69 -11.03 -18.94
C TYR A 491 6.03 -12.23 -18.29
N SER A 492 6.76 -13.31 -18.10
CA SER A 492 6.31 -14.46 -17.32
C SER A 492 7.37 -14.89 -16.31
N TYR A 493 6.94 -15.49 -15.23
CA TYR A 493 7.83 -16.02 -14.20
C TYR A 493 7.25 -17.24 -13.51
N ILE A 494 8.17 -18.07 -13.00
CA ILE A 494 7.91 -19.12 -12.02
C ILE A 494 8.97 -19.04 -10.92
N SER A 495 8.55 -19.21 -9.68
CA SER A 495 9.45 -19.10 -8.53
C SER A 495 9.16 -20.17 -7.49
N LEU A 496 10.23 -20.72 -6.92
CA LEU A 496 10.18 -21.60 -5.75
C LEU A 496 10.91 -20.92 -4.60
N TYR A 497 10.37 -21.00 -3.40
CA TYR A 497 11.01 -20.38 -2.24
C TYR A 497 10.80 -21.20 -0.97
N VAL A 498 11.79 -21.10 -0.09
CA VAL A 498 11.77 -21.65 1.26
C VAL A 498 12.39 -20.66 2.23
N GLN A 499 11.78 -20.53 3.40
CA GLN A 499 12.32 -19.80 4.55
C GLN A 499 12.14 -20.64 5.79
N ASP A 500 13.16 -20.67 6.63
CA ASP A 500 13.12 -21.25 7.97
C ASP A 500 13.54 -20.19 8.99
N GLU A 501 12.77 -20.06 10.05
CA GLU A 501 13.04 -19.19 11.18
C GLU A 501 13.23 -20.05 12.43
N PHE A 502 14.46 -20.13 12.93
CA PHE A 502 14.83 -20.80 14.17
C PHE A 502 14.52 -19.91 15.36
N LEU A 503 13.72 -20.41 16.28
CA LEU A 503 13.34 -19.77 17.54
C LEU A 503 14.15 -20.38 18.66
N LEU A 504 15.02 -19.59 19.25
CA LEU A 504 16.03 -19.99 20.25
C LEU A 504 15.85 -19.15 21.54
N LEU A 505 16.45 -19.61 22.63
CA LEU A 505 16.46 -18.88 23.91
C LEU A 505 15.03 -18.51 24.38
N ASP A 506 14.13 -19.47 24.42
CA ASP A 506 12.71 -19.24 24.72
C ASP A 506 12.06 -18.20 23.78
N GLU A 507 12.34 -18.32 22.48
CA GLU A 507 11.86 -17.46 21.39
C GLU A 507 12.38 -16.00 21.45
N LYS A 508 13.34 -15.70 22.34
CA LYS A 508 13.96 -14.36 22.38
C LYS A 508 14.87 -14.10 21.19
N LEU A 509 15.54 -15.14 20.69
CA LEU A 509 16.41 -15.03 19.51
C LEU A 509 15.77 -15.76 18.33
N ARG A 510 15.62 -15.05 17.22
CA ARG A 510 15.08 -15.55 15.96
C ARG A 510 16.15 -15.41 14.86
N LEU A 511 16.49 -16.51 14.21
CA LEU A 511 17.41 -16.56 13.09
C LEU A 511 16.67 -16.99 11.85
N GLY A 512 16.50 -16.10 10.87
CA GLY A 512 15.79 -16.38 9.64
C GLY A 512 16.75 -16.62 8.47
N LEU A 513 16.53 -17.71 7.77
CA LEU A 513 17.25 -18.11 6.55
C LEU A 513 16.22 -18.31 5.44
N GLY A 514 16.39 -17.64 4.31
CA GLY A 514 15.50 -17.80 3.18
C GLY A 514 16.22 -17.77 1.85
N VAL A 515 15.70 -18.47 0.87
CA VAL A 515 16.15 -18.41 -0.52
C VAL A 515 14.95 -18.56 -1.45
N ARG A 516 14.96 -17.78 -2.50
CA ARG A 516 14.00 -17.89 -3.61
C ARG A 516 14.77 -18.05 -4.91
N TYR A 517 14.39 -19.04 -5.69
CA TYR A 517 14.75 -19.21 -7.09
C TYR A 517 13.64 -18.65 -7.95
N THR A 518 13.97 -17.86 -8.95
CA THR A 518 13.03 -17.33 -9.94
C THR A 518 13.59 -17.52 -11.34
N SER A 519 12.80 -18.10 -12.22
CA SER A 519 13.03 -18.13 -13.67
C SER A 519 12.06 -17.18 -14.34
N THR A 520 12.56 -16.37 -15.25
CA THR A 520 11.78 -15.34 -15.96
C THR A 520 11.97 -15.43 -17.46
N GLU A 521 10.92 -15.09 -18.19
CA GLU A 521 10.96 -14.87 -19.63
C GLU A 521 10.36 -13.49 -19.92
N LYS A 522 11.06 -12.67 -20.70
CA LYS A 522 10.62 -11.33 -21.07
C LYS A 522 10.81 -11.08 -22.55
N THR A 523 9.76 -10.56 -23.17
CA THR A 523 9.77 -10.07 -24.56
C THR A 523 9.40 -8.59 -24.54
N THR A 524 10.09 -7.79 -25.30
CA THR A 524 9.77 -6.37 -25.49
C THR A 524 10.00 -5.97 -26.94
N SER A 525 9.40 -4.86 -27.36
CA SER A 525 9.71 -4.26 -28.66
C SER A 525 11.21 -3.96 -28.83
N ALA A 526 11.91 -3.59 -27.74
CA ALA A 526 13.34 -3.35 -27.76
C ALA A 526 14.17 -4.62 -27.99
N SER A 527 13.66 -5.81 -27.63
CA SER A 527 14.29 -7.11 -27.92
C SER A 527 13.94 -7.61 -29.33
N LYS A 528 13.22 -6.84 -30.16
CA LYS A 528 12.77 -7.21 -31.49
C LYS A 528 12.01 -8.56 -31.56
N GLY A 529 11.31 -8.88 -30.46
CA GLY A 529 10.57 -10.12 -30.32
C GLY A 529 11.37 -11.31 -29.74
N ASP A 530 12.68 -11.15 -29.55
CA ASP A 530 13.51 -12.18 -28.90
C ASP A 530 13.10 -12.34 -27.42
N VAL A 531 13.01 -13.58 -26.97
CA VAL A 531 12.70 -13.91 -25.58
C VAL A 531 13.99 -13.89 -24.75
N VAL A 532 14.05 -12.94 -23.82
CA VAL A 532 15.13 -12.85 -22.83
C VAL A 532 14.79 -13.74 -21.63
N LYS A 533 15.62 -14.75 -21.38
CA LYS A 533 15.46 -15.68 -20.25
C LYS A 533 16.50 -15.42 -19.20
N ASN A 534 16.08 -15.29 -17.96
CA ASN A 534 16.96 -15.10 -16.82
C ASN A 534 16.60 -16.02 -15.65
N GLN A 535 17.59 -16.29 -14.80
CA GLN A 535 17.42 -17.04 -13.56
C GLN A 535 18.13 -16.29 -12.45
N ALA A 536 17.49 -16.21 -11.29
CA ALA A 536 18.06 -15.53 -10.14
C ALA A 536 17.76 -16.26 -8.83
N TYR A 537 18.75 -16.22 -7.93
CA TYR A 537 18.59 -16.60 -6.53
C TYR A 537 18.59 -15.33 -5.69
N THR A 538 17.62 -15.17 -4.82
CA THR A 538 17.51 -14.05 -3.88
C THR A 538 17.58 -14.59 -2.46
N PRO A 539 18.78 -14.60 -1.83
CA PRO A 539 18.96 -15.01 -0.45
C PRO A 539 18.48 -13.94 0.52
N ARG A 540 18.00 -14.39 1.69
CA ARG A 540 17.61 -13.56 2.82
C ARG A 540 18.18 -14.13 4.10
N PHE A 541 18.81 -13.28 4.92
CA PHE A 541 19.36 -13.63 6.23
C PHE A 541 18.87 -12.58 7.23
N SER A 542 18.39 -13.04 8.36
CA SER A 542 17.89 -12.13 9.39
C SER A 542 18.15 -12.64 10.79
N ILE A 543 18.28 -11.70 11.71
CA ILE A 543 18.35 -11.95 13.14
C ILE A 543 17.43 -10.95 13.84
N THR A 544 16.60 -11.44 14.75
CA THR A 544 15.80 -10.60 15.67
C THR A 544 16.07 -11.06 17.10
N TYR A 545 16.35 -10.10 17.97
CA TYR A 545 16.51 -10.35 19.40
C TYR A 545 15.49 -9.54 20.19
N ASN A 546 14.61 -10.25 20.90
CA ASN A 546 13.62 -9.68 21.78
C ASN A 546 14.28 -9.36 23.14
N ILE A 547 14.73 -8.10 23.30
CA ILE A 547 15.36 -7.58 24.51
C ILE A 547 14.38 -7.66 25.68
N SER A 548 13.09 -7.38 25.39
CA SER A 548 11.96 -7.56 26.29
C SER A 548 10.69 -7.90 25.48
N PRO A 549 9.56 -8.27 26.10
CA PRO A 549 8.31 -8.51 25.38
C PRO A 549 7.76 -7.31 24.59
N SER A 550 8.30 -6.12 24.83
CA SER A 550 7.89 -4.87 24.17
C SER A 550 9.01 -4.20 23.38
N PHE A 551 10.22 -4.76 23.33
CA PHE A 551 11.37 -4.14 22.70
C PHE A 551 12.23 -5.16 21.97
N SER A 552 12.46 -4.97 20.68
CA SER A 552 13.29 -5.84 19.83
C SER A 552 14.33 -5.05 19.05
N ALA A 553 15.44 -5.70 18.73
CA ALA A 553 16.45 -5.27 17.78
C ALA A 553 16.56 -6.31 16.68
N TYR A 554 16.80 -5.86 15.44
CA TYR A 554 16.97 -6.77 14.31
C TYR A 554 18.10 -6.32 13.36
N ALA A 555 18.61 -7.29 12.61
CA ALA A 555 19.46 -7.04 11.45
C ALA A 555 18.95 -7.89 10.28
N LEU A 556 19.05 -7.34 9.06
CA LEU A 556 18.56 -7.95 7.83
C LEU A 556 19.56 -7.76 6.71
N TYR A 557 19.82 -8.86 5.99
CA TYR A 557 20.40 -8.86 4.67
C TYR A 557 19.41 -9.47 3.69
N ASP A 558 19.04 -8.73 2.65
CA ASP A 558 18.06 -9.16 1.64
C ASP A 558 18.52 -8.74 0.24
N GLN A 559 18.17 -9.53 -0.76
CA GLN A 559 18.47 -9.22 -2.16
C GLN A 559 17.21 -9.23 -3.00
N SER A 560 17.22 -8.45 -4.08
CA SER A 560 16.27 -8.50 -5.18
C SER A 560 17.01 -8.45 -6.51
N PHE A 561 16.32 -8.82 -7.56
CA PHE A 561 16.79 -8.58 -8.93
C PHE A 561 15.68 -7.86 -9.72
N GLN A 562 16.09 -7.19 -10.79
CA GLN A 562 15.17 -6.56 -11.73
C GLN A 562 15.63 -6.83 -13.15
N GLU A 563 14.72 -7.37 -13.95
CA GLU A 563 14.94 -7.58 -15.37
C GLU A 563 15.29 -6.28 -16.09
N GLN A 564 16.29 -6.38 -16.96
CA GLN A 564 16.72 -5.31 -17.84
C GLN A 564 16.62 -5.78 -19.29
N VAL A 565 16.28 -4.87 -20.18
CA VAL A 565 16.30 -5.11 -21.62
C VAL A 565 17.23 -4.09 -22.25
N GLY A 566 18.20 -4.57 -23.01
CA GLY A 566 19.16 -3.75 -23.71
C GLY A 566 20.18 -4.63 -24.43
N GLN A 567 20.71 -4.13 -25.55
CA GLN A 567 21.71 -4.83 -26.33
C GLN A 567 23.09 -4.50 -25.77
N LEU A 568 23.78 -5.51 -25.25
CA LEU A 568 25.17 -5.40 -24.85
C LEU A 568 26.08 -5.57 -26.08
N GLU A 569 27.34 -5.23 -25.88
CA GLU A 569 28.41 -5.54 -26.84
C GLU A 569 28.41 -7.04 -27.18
N ASN A 570 28.59 -7.36 -28.46
CA ASN A 570 28.54 -8.73 -28.99
C ASN A 570 27.16 -9.41 -28.94
N ASN A 571 26.07 -8.66 -28.98
CA ASN A 571 24.69 -9.16 -28.98
C ASN A 571 24.32 -10.01 -27.75
N LYS A 572 25.05 -9.87 -26.65
CA LYS A 572 24.69 -10.53 -25.39
C LYS A 572 23.48 -9.86 -24.76
N THR A 573 22.63 -10.67 -24.17
CA THR A 573 21.53 -10.17 -23.34
C THR A 573 22.08 -9.63 -22.01
N ALA A 574 21.42 -8.59 -21.49
CA ALA A 574 21.81 -8.02 -20.19
C ALA A 574 21.39 -8.95 -19.05
N ASP A 575 22.32 -9.15 -18.11
CA ASP A 575 21.98 -9.76 -16.83
C ASP A 575 21.01 -8.85 -16.05
N PRO A 576 20.17 -9.40 -15.16
CA PRO A 576 19.36 -8.58 -14.29
C PRO A 576 20.21 -7.64 -13.40
N SER A 577 19.70 -6.44 -13.15
CA SER A 577 20.28 -5.61 -12.08
C SER A 577 19.98 -6.22 -10.72
N LYS A 578 20.88 -6.04 -9.76
CA LYS A 578 20.79 -6.58 -8.40
C LYS A 578 20.60 -5.46 -7.39
N GLY A 579 19.61 -5.62 -6.51
CA GLY A 579 19.41 -4.80 -5.32
C GLY A 579 19.88 -5.55 -4.09
N THR A 580 20.67 -4.94 -3.23
CA THR A 580 21.14 -5.52 -1.96
C THR A 580 20.79 -4.57 -0.82
N ASN A 581 20.13 -5.05 0.23
CA ASN A 581 19.83 -4.29 1.44
C ASN A 581 20.62 -4.83 2.62
N LYS A 582 21.16 -3.90 3.40
CA LYS A 582 21.70 -4.13 4.74
C LYS A 582 20.95 -3.20 5.66
N GLU A 583 20.23 -3.75 6.62
CA GLU A 583 19.36 -2.98 7.52
C GLU A 583 19.57 -3.42 8.95
N PHE A 584 19.61 -2.45 9.87
CA PHE A 584 19.56 -2.64 11.31
C PHE A 584 18.41 -1.81 11.86
N GLY A 585 17.64 -2.35 12.79
CA GLY A 585 16.53 -1.60 13.35
C GLY A 585 16.18 -1.97 14.79
N LEU A 586 15.46 -1.05 15.41
CA LEU A 586 14.91 -1.15 16.75
C LEU A 586 13.40 -0.95 16.66
N LYS A 587 12.64 -1.78 17.40
CA LYS A 587 11.18 -1.69 17.45
C LYS A 587 10.72 -1.76 18.89
N LYS A 588 9.77 -0.92 19.25
CA LYS A 588 9.23 -0.88 20.61
C LYS A 588 7.74 -0.62 20.62
N THR A 589 7.04 -1.32 21.50
CA THR A 589 5.66 -1.00 21.89
C THR A 589 5.65 -0.33 23.27
N TRP A 590 4.76 0.64 23.44
CA TRP A 590 4.58 1.43 24.65
C TRP A 590 3.13 1.34 25.11
N PHE A 591 2.86 1.69 26.37
CA PHE A 591 1.51 1.81 26.89
C PHE A 591 0.64 0.58 26.56
N GLU A 592 1.06 -0.60 27.03
CA GLU A 592 0.34 -1.86 26.79
C GLU A 592 0.04 -2.14 25.30
N LYS A 593 1.01 -1.82 24.42
CA LYS A 593 0.94 -1.96 22.97
C LYS A 593 0.01 -0.94 22.27
N LYS A 594 -0.40 0.16 22.94
CA LYS A 594 -1.19 1.22 22.34
C LYS A 594 -0.39 2.11 21.40
N LEU A 595 0.94 2.20 21.55
CA LEU A 595 1.84 2.97 20.70
C LEU A 595 2.98 2.08 20.21
N PHE A 596 3.29 2.17 18.91
CA PHE A 596 4.39 1.47 18.26
C PHE A 596 5.41 2.46 17.72
N THR A 597 6.70 2.18 17.92
CA THR A 597 7.80 2.93 17.32
C THR A 597 8.77 2.01 16.63
N SER A 598 9.32 2.46 15.50
CA SER A 598 10.44 1.80 14.82
C SER A 598 11.50 2.81 14.41
N LEU A 599 12.76 2.40 14.50
CA LEU A 599 13.93 3.13 14.01
C LEU A 599 14.76 2.18 13.16
N ALA A 600 15.03 2.55 11.92
CA ALA A 600 15.81 1.74 10.99
C ALA A 600 16.96 2.53 10.39
N PHE A 601 18.12 1.88 10.28
CA PHE A 601 19.31 2.33 9.54
C PHE A 601 19.49 1.38 8.37
N TYR A 602 19.65 1.92 7.17
CA TYR A 602 19.72 1.09 5.97
C TYR A 602 20.78 1.56 4.99
N GLN A 603 21.26 0.60 4.19
CA GLN A 603 21.99 0.83 2.97
C GLN A 603 21.45 -0.11 1.89
N VAL A 604 21.00 0.47 0.77
CA VAL A 604 20.54 -0.24 -0.42
C VAL A 604 21.47 0.07 -1.58
N ASP A 605 22.12 -0.96 -2.13
CA ASP A 605 22.96 -0.86 -3.31
C ASP A 605 22.25 -1.49 -4.50
N LYS A 606 22.16 -0.78 -5.63
CA LYS A 606 21.74 -1.32 -6.93
C LYS A 606 22.95 -1.38 -7.85
N THR A 607 23.24 -2.56 -8.39
CA THR A 607 24.39 -2.85 -9.25
C THR A 607 23.96 -3.45 -10.58
N ASN A 608 24.88 -3.62 -11.52
CA ASN A 608 24.62 -4.10 -12.88
C ASN A 608 23.60 -3.23 -13.63
N ILE A 609 23.57 -1.92 -13.38
CA ILE A 609 22.68 -1.01 -14.08
C ILE A 609 23.20 -0.79 -15.49
N LEU A 610 22.32 -0.91 -16.49
CA LEU A 610 22.65 -0.60 -17.87
C LEU A 610 22.95 0.90 -18.02
N THR A 611 24.13 1.20 -18.59
CA THR A 611 24.56 2.55 -18.95
C THR A 611 25.07 2.55 -20.38
N PRO A 612 24.90 3.64 -21.16
CA PRO A 612 25.52 3.74 -22.48
C PRO A 612 27.03 3.53 -22.40
N ARG A 613 27.60 2.78 -23.33
CA ARG A 613 29.05 2.56 -23.41
C ARG A 613 29.80 3.87 -23.65
N ASP A 614 29.28 4.69 -24.54
CA ASP A 614 29.79 6.02 -24.84
C ASP A 614 28.67 7.06 -24.60
N ALA A 615 28.92 7.93 -23.63
CA ALA A 615 27.94 8.96 -23.26
C ALA A 615 27.70 10.01 -24.38
N SER A 616 28.61 10.11 -25.34
CA SER A 616 28.55 11.09 -26.44
C SER A 616 28.00 10.52 -27.75
N ALA A 617 27.91 9.21 -27.88
CA ALA A 617 27.48 8.56 -29.10
C ALA A 617 25.96 8.33 -29.11
N ASN A 618 25.32 8.61 -30.23
CA ASN A 618 23.93 8.16 -30.52
C ASN A 618 23.83 6.61 -30.64
N ASN A 619 24.91 5.89 -30.27
CA ASN A 619 24.99 4.46 -30.38
C ASN A 619 24.46 3.80 -29.12
N GLN A 620 23.49 2.92 -29.25
CA GLN A 620 22.74 2.30 -28.18
C GLN A 620 23.43 1.06 -27.57
N ILE A 621 24.74 0.88 -27.79
CA ILE A 621 25.48 -0.18 -27.12
C ILE A 621 25.56 0.12 -25.62
N MET A 622 24.99 -0.79 -24.83
CA MET A 622 24.93 -0.67 -23.37
C MET A 622 26.02 -1.51 -22.71
N VAL A 623 26.44 -1.10 -21.55
CA VAL A 623 27.31 -1.87 -20.64
C VAL A 623 26.68 -1.90 -19.25
N GLN A 624 27.02 -2.92 -18.46
CA GLN A 624 26.46 -3.08 -17.11
C GLN A 624 27.43 -2.58 -16.03
N SER A 625 27.82 -1.32 -16.12
CA SER A 625 28.76 -0.67 -15.23
C SER A 625 28.12 0.23 -14.17
N GLY A 626 26.82 0.52 -14.32
CA GLY A 626 26.14 1.46 -13.45
C GLY A 626 25.91 0.91 -12.04
N LYS A 627 26.05 1.80 -11.04
CA LYS A 627 25.74 1.53 -9.65
C LYS A 627 25.07 2.73 -8.99
N ALA A 628 24.11 2.47 -8.13
CA ALA A 628 23.47 3.48 -7.30
C ALA A 628 23.40 3.00 -5.86
N THR A 629 23.62 3.91 -4.91
CA THR A 629 23.60 3.62 -3.49
C THR A 629 22.64 4.58 -2.80
N SER A 630 21.76 4.04 -1.95
CA SER A 630 20.92 4.78 -1.04
C SER A 630 21.17 4.35 0.39
N LYS A 631 21.41 5.31 1.27
CA LYS A 631 21.58 5.06 2.71
C LYS A 631 20.84 6.10 3.52
N GLY A 632 20.35 5.71 4.69
CA GLY A 632 19.57 6.63 5.50
C GLY A 632 19.11 6.09 6.84
N ILE A 633 18.29 6.90 7.45
CA ILE A 633 17.64 6.66 8.75
C ILE A 633 16.15 6.87 8.58
N GLU A 634 15.34 5.99 9.13
CA GLU A 634 13.89 6.11 9.14
C GLU A 634 13.36 5.92 10.56
N PHE A 635 12.51 6.82 10.98
CA PHE A 635 11.81 6.76 12.26
C PHE A 635 10.31 6.81 12.01
N ASP A 636 9.58 5.92 12.65
CA ASP A 636 8.12 5.85 12.57
C ASP A 636 7.52 5.69 13.97
N LEU A 637 6.45 6.43 14.23
CA LEU A 637 5.66 6.40 15.45
C LEU A 637 4.19 6.35 15.05
N ASN A 638 3.44 5.39 15.57
CA ASN A 638 2.03 5.25 15.28
C ASN A 638 1.28 4.68 16.50
N GLY A 639 0.24 5.36 16.93
CA GLY A 639 -0.65 4.87 17.98
C GLY A 639 -1.18 5.91 18.94
N GLN A 640 -1.73 5.41 20.03
CA GLN A 640 -2.37 6.17 21.08
C GLN A 640 -1.36 6.55 22.16
N ILE A 641 -1.24 7.84 22.48
CA ILE A 641 -0.38 8.38 23.54
C ILE A 641 -1.11 8.38 24.88
N THR A 642 -2.34 8.86 24.89
CA THR A 642 -3.27 8.84 26.03
C THR A 642 -4.66 8.52 25.51
N ASP A 643 -5.62 8.31 26.40
CA ASP A 643 -7.02 8.11 25.99
C ASP A 643 -7.49 9.33 25.20
N GLY A 644 -7.99 9.08 23.99
CA GLY A 644 -8.43 10.10 23.03
C GLY A 644 -7.34 10.81 22.24
N LEU A 645 -6.04 10.67 22.57
CA LEU A 645 -4.95 11.32 21.83
C LEU A 645 -4.16 10.29 21.02
N THR A 646 -4.23 10.39 19.69
CA THR A 646 -3.48 9.54 18.74
C THR A 646 -2.49 10.36 17.95
N LEU A 647 -1.34 9.80 17.67
CA LEU A 647 -0.28 10.40 16.86
C LEU A 647 0.28 9.39 15.87
N THR A 648 0.25 9.76 14.60
CA THR A 648 1.08 9.15 13.56
C THR A 648 2.15 10.16 13.18
N MET A 649 3.42 9.80 13.29
CA MET A 649 4.55 10.67 12.95
C MET A 649 5.64 9.85 12.30
N ASN A 650 6.30 10.43 11.31
CA ASN A 650 7.45 9.78 10.69
C ASN A 650 8.51 10.79 10.27
N TYR A 651 9.74 10.31 10.17
CA TYR A 651 10.88 11.05 9.65
C TYR A 651 11.77 10.11 8.84
N ALA A 652 12.29 10.60 7.72
CA ALA A 652 13.30 9.91 6.94
C ALA A 652 14.41 10.89 6.53
N TYR A 653 15.66 10.45 6.71
CA TYR A 653 16.84 11.00 6.05
C TYR A 653 17.27 10.01 4.97
N THR A 654 17.42 10.48 3.72
CA THR A 654 17.78 9.65 2.57
C THR A 654 18.88 10.32 1.74
N ASP A 655 20.05 9.68 1.67
CA ASP A 655 21.12 10.04 0.75
C ASP A 655 21.22 8.99 -0.36
N ALA A 656 20.58 9.24 -1.49
CA ALA A 656 20.47 8.33 -2.61
C ALA A 656 21.11 8.92 -3.88
N LYS A 657 22.16 8.26 -4.40
CA LYS A 657 23.02 8.79 -5.48
C LYS A 657 23.43 7.72 -6.46
N ILE A 658 23.69 8.15 -7.68
CA ILE A 658 24.44 7.38 -8.67
C ILE A 658 25.90 7.38 -8.22
N THR A 659 26.46 6.20 -7.96
CA THR A 659 27.86 6.06 -7.48
C THR A 659 28.82 5.67 -8.60
N GLU A 660 28.32 4.96 -9.63
CA GLU A 660 29.08 4.60 -10.82
C GLU A 660 28.19 4.76 -12.06
N ASP A 661 28.72 5.38 -13.10
CA ASP A 661 28.11 5.54 -14.42
C ASP A 661 29.24 5.82 -15.42
N ASN A 662 29.10 5.37 -16.68
CA ASN A 662 30.05 5.66 -17.75
C ASN A 662 30.08 7.13 -18.12
N ASN A 663 28.99 7.85 -17.89
CA ASN A 663 28.99 9.30 -17.97
C ASN A 663 29.43 9.92 -16.63
N PRO A 664 30.66 10.46 -16.53
CA PRO A 664 31.18 11.03 -15.30
C PRO A 664 30.29 12.15 -14.73
N ALA A 665 29.53 12.86 -15.57
CA ALA A 665 28.63 13.93 -15.15
C ALA A 665 27.42 13.41 -14.35
N LYS A 666 27.09 12.13 -14.46
CA LYS A 666 26.01 11.51 -13.69
C LYS A 666 26.46 11.05 -12.30
N LYS A 667 27.75 10.78 -12.11
CA LYS A 667 28.29 10.34 -10.81
C LYS A 667 28.06 11.41 -9.73
N GLY A 668 27.49 10.99 -8.61
CA GLY A 668 27.13 11.88 -7.50
C GLY A 668 25.77 12.56 -7.63
N GLN A 669 25.07 12.44 -8.77
CA GLN A 669 23.72 12.95 -8.91
C GLN A 669 22.74 12.19 -8.03
N LEU A 670 21.74 12.94 -7.50
CA LEU A 670 20.66 12.38 -6.70
C LEU A 670 19.75 11.49 -7.55
N LEU A 671 19.31 10.39 -6.98
CA LEU A 671 18.28 9.57 -7.62
C LEU A 671 16.94 10.33 -7.68
N PRO A 672 16.17 10.14 -8.76
CA PRO A 672 14.86 10.80 -8.90
C PRO A 672 13.88 10.33 -7.82
N GLY A 673 12.90 11.19 -7.49
CA GLY A 673 11.88 10.84 -6.52
C GLY A 673 12.38 10.82 -5.07
N THR A 674 13.48 11.51 -4.73
CA THR A 674 14.01 11.59 -3.37
C THR A 674 13.76 12.96 -2.74
N ALA A 675 13.71 12.98 -1.41
CA ALA A 675 13.92 14.15 -0.59
C ALA A 675 14.93 13.78 0.48
N LYS A 676 15.94 14.62 0.70
CA LYS A 676 16.99 14.33 1.67
C LYS A 676 16.42 14.26 3.10
N HIS A 677 15.46 15.12 3.39
CA HIS A 677 14.69 15.10 4.63
C HIS A 677 13.19 15.05 4.31
N SER A 678 12.49 14.15 4.90
CA SER A 678 11.03 14.01 4.80
C SER A 678 10.45 13.74 6.17
N THR A 679 9.41 14.49 6.55
CA THR A 679 8.69 14.27 7.80
C THR A 679 7.22 14.59 7.63
N ASN A 680 6.38 13.77 8.24
CA ASN A 680 4.94 13.95 8.29
C ASN A 680 4.47 13.69 9.72
N ALA A 681 3.39 14.37 10.13
CA ALA A 681 2.69 14.04 11.35
C ALA A 681 1.19 14.25 11.19
N TRP A 682 0.42 13.47 11.91
CA TRP A 682 -1.03 13.60 12.07
C TRP A 682 -1.39 13.34 13.52
N LEU A 683 -1.88 14.36 14.21
CA LEU A 683 -2.34 14.33 15.58
C LEU A 683 -3.86 14.43 15.60
N THR A 684 -4.52 13.54 16.34
CA THR A 684 -5.97 13.60 16.56
C THR A 684 -6.25 13.50 18.06
N TYR A 685 -7.02 14.44 18.57
CA TYR A 685 -7.59 14.38 19.92
C TYR A 685 -9.10 14.24 19.85
N ARG A 686 -9.67 13.30 20.61
CA ARG A 686 -11.12 13.09 20.72
C ARG A 686 -11.55 13.12 22.19
N VAL A 687 -12.56 13.92 22.48
CA VAL A 687 -13.18 14.01 23.80
C VAL A 687 -13.84 12.68 24.14
N GLN A 688 -13.45 12.07 25.28
CA GLN A 688 -13.84 10.71 25.67
C GLN A 688 -15.10 10.65 26.55
N SER A 689 -15.51 11.77 27.14
CA SER A 689 -16.67 11.82 28.07
C SER A 689 -17.26 13.22 28.19
N GLY A 690 -18.44 13.32 28.77
CA GLY A 690 -19.15 14.59 29.02
C GLY A 690 -19.96 15.08 27.81
N THR A 691 -20.41 16.34 27.87
CA THR A 691 -21.33 16.94 26.87
C THR A 691 -20.75 16.94 25.45
N PHE A 692 -19.42 17.02 25.32
CA PHE A 692 -18.72 17.04 24.04
C PHE A 692 -18.09 15.69 23.66
N GLU A 693 -18.52 14.60 24.30
CA GLU A 693 -18.07 13.26 23.95
C GLU A 693 -18.22 12.97 22.47
N GLY A 694 -17.16 12.42 21.84
CA GLY A 694 -17.08 12.17 20.40
C GLY A 694 -16.60 13.33 19.55
N LEU A 695 -16.51 14.57 20.08
CA LEU A 695 -15.91 15.72 19.38
C LEU A 695 -14.39 15.49 19.24
N GLY A 696 -13.87 15.65 18.04
CA GLY A 696 -12.44 15.46 17.74
C GLY A 696 -11.85 16.64 17.00
N PHE A 697 -10.54 16.84 17.21
CA PHE A 697 -9.73 17.85 16.53
C PHE A 697 -8.50 17.16 15.94
N SER A 698 -8.16 17.51 14.71
CA SER A 698 -7.00 16.93 14.02
C SER A 698 -6.10 18.03 13.47
N LEU A 699 -4.79 17.80 13.53
CA LEU A 699 -3.78 18.68 12.94
C LEU A 699 -2.67 17.82 12.33
N GLY A 700 -2.28 18.12 11.12
CA GLY A 700 -1.22 17.40 10.44
C GLY A 700 -0.36 18.30 9.56
N TYR A 701 0.84 17.82 9.25
CA TYR A 701 1.73 18.49 8.30
C TYR A 701 2.50 17.48 7.47
N GLN A 702 2.97 17.93 6.31
CA GLN A 702 3.97 17.25 5.48
C GLN A 702 5.09 18.24 5.15
N TYR A 703 6.34 17.83 5.30
CA TYR A 703 7.50 18.63 4.94
C TYR A 703 8.56 17.79 4.23
N GLN A 704 9.09 18.29 3.12
CA GLN A 704 10.17 17.68 2.37
C GLN A 704 11.20 18.74 2.00
N LYS A 705 12.47 18.46 2.26
CA LYS A 705 13.58 19.34 1.99
C LYS A 705 14.63 18.67 1.11
N ASP A 706 15.36 19.47 0.31
CA ASP A 706 16.39 19.00 -0.62
C ASP A 706 15.84 17.89 -1.55
N ARG A 707 14.81 18.24 -2.31
CA ARG A 707 14.06 17.34 -3.17
C ARG A 707 14.76 17.13 -4.51
N SER A 708 14.67 15.92 -5.05
CA SER A 708 15.07 15.57 -6.43
C SER A 708 13.91 14.94 -7.17
N GLN A 709 13.67 15.36 -8.40
CA GLN A 709 12.56 14.87 -9.23
C GLN A 709 13.04 14.04 -10.42
N ALA A 710 14.24 14.35 -10.90
CA ALA A 710 14.85 13.69 -12.05
C ALA A 710 16.37 13.67 -11.84
N PRO A 711 17.14 12.88 -12.61
CA PRO A 711 18.59 13.05 -12.69
C PRO A 711 18.88 14.48 -13.12
N VAL A 712 19.30 15.33 -12.20
CA VAL A 712 19.44 16.77 -12.44
C VAL A 712 20.90 17.13 -12.58
N GLN A 713 21.28 17.66 -13.72
CA GLN A 713 22.63 18.12 -14.00
C GLN A 713 22.92 19.51 -13.40
N ALA A 714 21.89 20.32 -13.11
CA ALA A 714 22.06 21.69 -12.61
C ALA A 714 21.20 21.97 -11.38
N LYS A 715 21.78 22.61 -10.36
CA LYS A 715 21.08 23.00 -9.11
C LYS A 715 19.82 23.85 -9.37
N LYS A 716 19.80 24.66 -10.46
CA LYS A 716 18.66 25.51 -10.82
C LYS A 716 17.36 24.73 -11.06
N PHE A 717 17.42 23.45 -11.40
CA PHE A 717 16.26 22.60 -11.64
C PHE A 717 15.84 21.77 -10.42
N LEU A 718 16.46 21.97 -9.23
CA LEU A 718 15.98 21.36 -8.01
C LEU A 718 14.70 22.07 -7.55
N PRO A 719 13.64 21.31 -7.23
CA PRO A 719 12.40 21.94 -6.75
C PRO A 719 12.58 22.47 -5.34
N ASP A 720 11.81 23.53 -5.03
CA ASP A 720 11.70 24.10 -3.68
C ASP A 720 11.27 23.04 -2.65
N ASP A 721 11.46 23.37 -1.37
CA ASP A 721 10.90 22.59 -0.27
C ASP A 721 9.37 22.49 -0.39
N TYR A 722 8.83 21.33 -0.05
CA TYR A 722 7.39 21.07 0.01
C TYR A 722 6.90 21.22 1.45
N PHE A 723 5.77 21.89 1.64
CA PHE A 723 5.12 21.99 2.94
C PHE A 723 3.61 22.10 2.80
N THR A 724 2.86 21.29 3.56
CA THR A 724 1.43 21.48 3.79
C THR A 724 1.13 21.43 5.27
N LEU A 725 0.15 22.22 5.69
CA LEU A 725 -0.50 22.15 7.00
C LEU A 725 -1.97 21.82 6.76
N ASP A 726 -2.45 20.78 7.41
CA ASP A 726 -3.82 20.29 7.31
C ASP A 726 -4.45 20.24 8.69
N GLY A 727 -5.76 20.43 8.79
CA GLY A 727 -6.43 20.34 10.09
C GLY A 727 -7.91 20.09 9.94
N GLY A 728 -8.55 19.66 11.01
CA GLY A 728 -9.95 19.32 10.93
C GLY A 728 -10.67 19.17 12.26
N VAL A 729 -11.99 19.07 12.13
CA VAL A 729 -12.91 18.81 13.23
C VAL A 729 -13.78 17.60 12.87
N SER A 730 -13.92 16.69 13.81
CA SER A 730 -14.76 15.51 13.65
C SER A 730 -15.75 15.36 14.80
N TYR A 731 -16.85 14.67 14.56
CA TYR A 731 -17.78 14.27 15.59
C TYR A 731 -18.26 12.86 15.31
N LYS A 732 -18.03 11.96 16.26
CA LYS A 732 -18.48 10.57 16.17
C LYS A 732 -19.30 10.23 17.39
N LYS A 733 -20.54 9.84 17.19
CA LYS A 733 -21.42 9.39 18.27
C LYS A 733 -22.44 8.40 17.72
N ASN A 734 -22.57 7.26 18.39
CA ASN A 734 -23.46 6.16 17.97
C ASN A 734 -23.18 5.75 16.51
N ASN A 735 -24.18 5.84 15.67
CA ASN A 735 -24.15 5.43 14.27
C ASN A 735 -23.70 6.54 13.30
N TYR A 736 -23.45 7.76 13.79
CA TYR A 736 -23.11 8.91 12.98
C TYR A 736 -21.63 9.25 13.08
N ALA A 737 -21.02 9.55 11.95
CA ALA A 737 -19.71 10.17 11.89
C ALA A 737 -19.73 11.38 10.96
N PHE A 738 -19.22 12.48 11.46
CA PHE A 738 -18.97 13.72 10.74
C PHE A 738 -17.49 14.00 10.76
N ASN A 739 -16.90 14.41 9.64
CA ASN A 739 -15.49 14.80 9.59
C ASN A 739 -15.31 15.92 8.55
N LEU A 740 -14.74 17.04 8.97
CA LEU A 740 -14.37 18.18 8.13
C LEU A 740 -12.85 18.33 8.17
N ILE A 741 -12.19 18.21 7.04
CA ILE A 741 -10.75 18.44 6.88
C ILE A 741 -10.52 19.61 5.94
N VAL A 742 -9.63 20.51 6.34
CA VAL A 742 -9.08 21.60 5.51
C VAL A 742 -7.63 21.24 5.19
N ASN A 743 -7.33 21.08 3.91
CA ASN A 743 -6.00 20.76 3.42
C ASN A 743 -5.27 22.01 2.95
N ASN A 744 -3.95 22.03 3.13
CA ASN A 744 -3.05 23.15 2.76
C ASN A 744 -3.57 24.48 3.29
N ILE A 745 -3.79 24.57 4.62
CA ILE A 745 -4.34 25.75 5.31
C ILE A 745 -3.54 27.02 5.02
N THR A 746 -2.22 26.89 4.81
CA THR A 746 -1.32 28.00 4.50
C THR A 746 -1.41 28.46 3.04
N ASP A 747 -2.19 27.78 2.22
CA ASP A 747 -2.31 27.99 0.76
C ASP A 747 -0.96 28.09 0.04
N ARG A 748 0.06 27.38 0.53
CA ARG A 748 1.38 27.39 -0.10
C ARG A 748 1.31 26.82 -1.51
N TYR A 749 1.93 27.49 -2.49
CA TYR A 749 2.09 26.99 -3.84
C TYR A 749 3.15 25.89 -3.86
N ASN A 750 2.73 24.65 -3.61
CA ASN A 750 3.56 23.46 -3.76
C ASN A 750 3.43 22.89 -5.19
N TYR A 751 4.46 22.17 -5.61
CA TYR A 751 4.49 21.53 -6.92
C TYR A 751 5.40 20.31 -6.92
N VAL A 752 5.20 19.45 -7.93
CA VAL A 752 6.05 18.33 -8.26
C VAL A 752 6.77 18.70 -9.56
N GLY A 753 8.09 18.69 -9.57
CA GLY A 753 8.86 18.97 -10.77
C GLY A 753 8.70 17.81 -11.78
N HIS A 754 8.79 18.13 -13.08
CA HIS A 754 8.65 17.19 -14.16
C HIS A 754 9.91 17.22 -15.06
N PHE A 755 10.59 16.12 -15.14
CA PHE A 755 11.71 15.78 -16.03
C PHE A 755 12.57 16.93 -16.61
N PRO A 756 13.10 17.88 -15.81
CA PRO A 756 14.04 18.84 -16.36
C PRO A 756 15.30 18.10 -16.83
N GLY A 757 15.66 18.31 -18.10
CA GLY A 757 16.83 17.69 -18.71
C GLY A 757 16.66 16.26 -19.22
N ALA A 758 15.50 15.59 -19.03
CA ALA A 758 15.17 14.38 -19.74
C ALA A 758 14.77 14.71 -21.18
N TRP A 759 15.17 13.88 -22.13
CA TRP A 759 14.86 14.04 -23.58
C TRP A 759 15.22 15.40 -24.18
N GLY A 760 16.28 16.06 -23.68
CA GLY A 760 16.74 17.34 -24.22
C GLY A 760 15.96 18.58 -23.76
N TYR A 761 15.10 18.46 -22.75
CA TYR A 761 14.37 19.61 -22.18
C TYR A 761 15.29 20.65 -21.57
N THR A 762 15.17 21.89 -22.02
CA THR A 762 15.88 23.07 -21.48
C THR A 762 14.99 23.93 -20.57
N HIS A 763 13.71 23.57 -20.44
CA HIS A 763 12.68 24.34 -19.76
C HIS A 763 12.39 23.78 -18.36
N TYR A 764 11.87 24.64 -17.50
CA TYR A 764 11.31 24.25 -16.21
C TYR A 764 9.95 23.60 -16.45
N GLY A 765 9.80 22.36 -16.00
CA GLY A 765 8.54 21.62 -16.05
C GLY A 765 8.05 21.30 -14.65
N TRP A 766 6.77 21.52 -14.35
CA TRP A 766 6.19 21.17 -13.06
C TRP A 766 4.69 20.91 -13.16
N ARG A 767 4.19 20.30 -12.11
CA ARG A 767 2.77 20.14 -11.87
C ARG A 767 2.42 20.76 -10.51
N ALA A 768 1.50 21.72 -10.48
CA ALA A 768 1.00 22.30 -9.26
C ALA A 768 0.25 21.25 -8.42
N THR A 769 0.33 21.36 -7.09
CA THR A 769 -0.51 20.58 -6.18
C THR A 769 -1.73 21.40 -5.73
N THR A 770 -2.70 20.72 -5.14
CA THR A 770 -3.98 21.31 -4.72
C THR A 770 -3.75 22.51 -3.79
N PRO A 771 -4.39 23.67 -4.06
CA PRO A 771 -4.40 24.84 -3.17
C PRO A 771 -5.15 24.53 -1.85
N LEU A 772 -5.39 25.58 -1.03
CA LEU A 772 -6.31 25.50 0.09
C LEU A 772 -7.65 24.88 -0.37
N SER A 773 -8.05 23.82 0.31
CA SER A 773 -9.27 23.07 -0.04
C SER A 773 -9.84 22.38 1.18
N PHE A 774 -11.12 22.06 1.13
CA PHE A 774 -11.79 21.30 2.19
C PHE A 774 -12.49 20.05 1.67
N LYS A 775 -12.69 19.10 2.57
CA LYS A 775 -13.51 17.91 2.40
C LYS A 775 -14.39 17.71 3.65
N LEU A 776 -15.66 17.46 3.44
CA LEU A 776 -16.65 17.17 4.46
C LEU A 776 -17.20 15.77 4.23
N SER A 777 -17.04 14.89 5.20
CA SER A 777 -17.55 13.51 5.18
C SER A 777 -18.68 13.34 6.19
N LEU A 778 -19.76 12.72 5.76
CA LEU A 778 -20.91 12.33 6.58
C LEU A 778 -21.12 10.83 6.40
N ALA A 779 -21.10 10.06 7.47
CA ALA A 779 -21.34 8.63 7.43
C ALA A 779 -22.40 8.20 8.45
N TYR A 780 -23.19 7.20 8.07
CA TYR A 780 -24.17 6.53 8.92
C TYR A 780 -24.02 5.02 8.79
N THR A 781 -23.98 4.33 9.91
CA THR A 781 -23.92 2.86 9.96
C THR A 781 -25.20 2.29 10.58
N PHE A 782 -25.85 1.36 9.84
CA PHE A 782 -27.06 0.65 10.28
C PHE A 782 -26.68 -0.62 11.05
#